data_78817083422c6df68346ebac6c3fc198
#
_entry.id   78817083422c6df68346ebac6c3fc198
#
_cell.length_a   1.000
_cell.length_b   1.000
_cell.length_c   1.000
_cell.angle_alpha   90.00
_cell.angle_beta   90.00
_cell.angle_gamma   90.00
#
_symmetry.space_group_name_H-M   'P 1'
#
loop_
_entity.id
_entity.type
_entity.pdbx_description
1 polymer ?
#
loop_
_entity_poly.entity_id
_entity_poly.type
_entity_poly.pdbx_seq_one_letter_code
_entity_poly.pdbx_strand_id
1 'polypeptide(L)'
;MDNDLLSDIDPIETKEWLQSIDSVIKEEGIERAKFIINMVLKKIYKEKIYFNNKNYINTISLKDEPVYPGNIEIEKKICSFVRWNAVMIVLNASKKKIDLGGHIASFQSIADIYEVCFNHFFKASNYNTEGDIIYFQGHTSPGIYSRAFLEGRLTEQQLNNFRQEVNGNGLPSYPHPKLLPEFWQFPTVSMGLGPINAIYQAKFLKYLNNRNLKNTKKQTVYAFIGDGEMDEPESKGAINIAYREKLDNLIFIINCNLQRLDGPVIGNGKIINELENIFKGSGWEVIKVIWGDLWDDLFKKDNSKKLIQLVNETLDGDYQTLKSKDGAYIRKNFFGKYNETKKLVKNMSDNEIFNLNRGGHDIKKIYAAIKKAKSVKFKPVVILFHTIKGYSMGLSGESINTAHQIKNMNIDDLNYFKERLNLNNINDQDIKSLKYISFEKNSDEYNYLHERRKYLNGYIPSRLKNSTVTINLPSLKDFSSLFNEQKKNISTTIAFVRILNILLKNKFIKDKIVPIIADEARTFGMEGLFRQIGIYNSKGQNYTPQDKDQIAYYREYNKGQILQEGINELGAASSWLAAATSYSTNNLPIIPFYIYYSIFGFQRVGDLFWASGDQQARGFLIGATSGRTTLNGEGLQHEDGHSHIHSLTIPNCVSYDPAYAYEMAVIVHDGLIKMYGKNPKNIYYYITTTNENYFMPAMPDNIEKGIIKGIYKLKTFNGNKCKVQLMGSGSILKEIIKAAKILSVEFDIKTYVYSVTSFTELARNGQDCDRWNLLHPNKKPKKPFLTKILNNAPIVASTDYMKIYAEQIRKFIPSKEFHVLGTDGFGLSDSRKNLRNHFEIDKRYIVIAALNVLYKNRDINSDLILKTIKKFGINSEKNNPRL
;
A
#
# COMPACT_ATOMS: atom_id res chain seq x y z
N MET A 1 -42.81 -3.23 -28.81
CA MET A 1 -41.92 -2.94 -29.94
C MET A 1 -40.73 -2.23 -29.40
N ASP A 2 -39.56 -2.74 -29.67
CA ASP A 2 -38.30 -2.14 -29.14
C ASP A 2 -38.12 -0.73 -29.72
N ASN A 3 -37.96 0.26 -28.87
CA ASN A 3 -37.76 1.65 -29.27
C ASN A 3 -36.56 1.89 -30.20
N ASP A 4 -35.68 0.90 -30.36
CA ASP A 4 -34.51 0.96 -31.25
C ASP A 4 -34.89 0.84 -32.74
N LEU A 5 -36.05 0.28 -33.06
CA LEU A 5 -36.56 0.14 -34.43
C LEU A 5 -37.22 1.42 -34.98
N LEU A 6 -37.53 2.41 -34.13
CA LEU A 6 -38.22 3.63 -34.57
C LEU A 6 -37.31 4.66 -35.28
N SER A 7 -35.99 4.50 -35.22
CA SER A 7 -34.99 5.32 -35.91
C SER A 7 -34.28 4.59 -37.04
N ASP A 8 -34.75 3.42 -37.39
CA ASP A 8 -34.20 2.57 -38.42
C ASP A 8 -34.65 3.02 -39.81
N ILE A 9 -33.72 2.98 -40.76
CA ILE A 9 -34.00 3.35 -42.16
C ILE A 9 -34.88 2.27 -42.80
N ASP A 10 -34.73 0.99 -42.41
CA ASP A 10 -35.56 -0.13 -42.83
C ASP A 10 -35.85 -1.08 -41.66
N PRO A 11 -36.90 -0.81 -40.88
CA PRO A 11 -37.28 -1.66 -39.73
C PRO A 11 -37.70 -3.07 -40.10
N ILE A 12 -38.11 -3.29 -41.34
CA ILE A 12 -38.51 -4.62 -41.84
C ILE A 12 -37.27 -5.48 -42.04
N GLU A 13 -36.27 -4.96 -42.74
CA GLU A 13 -35.00 -5.64 -42.96
C GLU A 13 -34.31 -5.94 -41.62
N THR A 14 -34.23 -4.99 -40.68
CA THR A 14 -33.68 -5.22 -39.36
C THR A 14 -34.39 -6.33 -38.60
N LYS A 15 -35.71 -6.38 -38.67
CA LYS A 15 -36.49 -7.46 -38.05
C LYS A 15 -36.20 -8.82 -38.66
N GLU A 16 -36.04 -8.92 -39.98
CA GLU A 16 -35.67 -10.14 -40.67
C GLU A 16 -34.28 -10.66 -40.26
N TRP A 17 -33.29 -9.76 -40.13
CA TRP A 17 -31.98 -10.10 -39.62
C TRP A 17 -32.02 -10.65 -38.18
N LEU A 18 -32.80 -10.00 -37.28
CA LEU A 18 -32.96 -10.47 -35.88
C LEU A 18 -33.65 -11.83 -35.83
N GLN A 19 -34.73 -12.03 -36.63
CA GLN A 19 -35.42 -13.32 -36.73
C GLN A 19 -34.52 -14.44 -37.28
N SER A 20 -33.63 -14.09 -38.21
CA SER A 20 -32.65 -15.05 -38.75
C SER A 20 -31.65 -15.48 -37.69
N ILE A 21 -31.15 -14.56 -36.87
CA ILE A 21 -30.27 -14.88 -35.74
C ILE A 21 -30.99 -15.72 -34.68
N ASP A 22 -32.25 -15.39 -34.33
CA ASP A 22 -33.07 -16.18 -33.41
C ASP A 22 -33.27 -17.61 -33.91
N SER A 23 -33.52 -17.78 -35.21
CA SER A 23 -33.63 -19.12 -35.80
C SER A 23 -32.34 -19.91 -35.73
N VAL A 24 -31.19 -19.29 -35.99
CA VAL A 24 -29.89 -19.94 -35.85
C VAL A 24 -29.62 -20.34 -34.40
N ILE A 25 -29.98 -19.48 -33.43
CA ILE A 25 -29.81 -19.79 -32.01
C ILE A 25 -30.67 -21.04 -31.65
N LYS A 26 -31.90 -21.06 -32.13
CA LYS A 26 -32.86 -22.14 -31.84
C LYS A 26 -32.48 -23.46 -32.48
N GLU A 27 -32.05 -23.45 -33.73
CA GLU A 27 -31.84 -24.69 -34.53
C GLU A 27 -30.39 -25.22 -34.45
N GLU A 28 -29.38 -24.32 -34.44
CA GLU A 28 -27.96 -24.66 -34.48
C GLU A 28 -27.20 -24.26 -33.21
N GLY A 29 -27.84 -23.58 -32.30
CA GLY A 29 -27.28 -23.18 -31.00
C GLY A 29 -26.47 -21.87 -31.02
N ILE A 30 -26.22 -21.38 -29.80
CA ILE A 30 -25.58 -20.06 -29.58
C ILE A 30 -24.18 -19.95 -30.16
N GLU A 31 -23.42 -21.04 -30.25
CA GLU A 31 -22.04 -20.99 -30.78
C GLU A 31 -22.01 -20.78 -32.30
N ARG A 32 -23.01 -21.32 -33.03
CA ARG A 32 -23.15 -21.03 -34.45
C ARG A 32 -23.56 -19.56 -34.71
N ALA A 33 -24.50 -19.06 -33.92
CA ALA A 33 -24.88 -17.64 -33.99
C ALA A 33 -23.69 -16.72 -33.74
N LYS A 34 -22.89 -16.98 -32.71
CA LYS A 34 -21.63 -16.26 -32.44
C LYS A 34 -20.67 -16.30 -33.61
N PHE A 35 -20.51 -17.45 -34.24
CA PHE A 35 -19.64 -17.58 -35.42
C PHE A 35 -20.12 -16.67 -36.56
N ILE A 36 -21.41 -16.71 -36.91
CA ILE A 36 -22.00 -15.88 -37.99
C ILE A 36 -21.83 -14.40 -37.65
N ILE A 37 -22.18 -13.96 -36.42
CA ILE A 37 -22.02 -12.57 -35.99
C ILE A 37 -20.54 -12.14 -36.11
N ASN A 38 -19.59 -12.98 -35.66
CA ASN A 38 -18.17 -12.66 -35.79
C ASN A 38 -17.71 -12.53 -37.25
N MET A 39 -18.28 -13.29 -38.17
CA MET A 39 -17.97 -13.16 -39.59
C MET A 39 -18.52 -11.86 -40.17
N VAL A 40 -19.73 -11.46 -39.80
CA VAL A 40 -20.33 -10.17 -40.16
C VAL A 40 -19.48 -9.02 -39.61
N LEU A 41 -19.11 -9.07 -38.32
CA LEU A 41 -18.24 -8.06 -37.69
C LEU A 41 -16.88 -7.96 -38.41
N LYS A 42 -16.23 -9.09 -38.75
CA LYS A 42 -14.99 -9.08 -39.51
C LYS A 42 -15.13 -8.39 -40.88
N LYS A 43 -16.26 -8.57 -41.56
CA LYS A 43 -16.54 -7.87 -42.84
C LYS A 43 -16.65 -6.36 -42.61
N ILE A 44 -17.37 -5.95 -41.58
CA ILE A 44 -17.60 -4.53 -41.24
C ILE A 44 -16.28 -3.86 -40.80
N TYR A 45 -15.44 -4.54 -40.01
CA TYR A 45 -14.13 -4.01 -39.61
C TYR A 45 -13.17 -3.82 -40.77
N LYS A 46 -13.26 -4.62 -41.88
CA LYS A 46 -12.48 -4.38 -43.11
C LYS A 46 -12.80 -3.03 -43.75
N GLU A 47 -14.03 -2.58 -43.60
CA GLU A 47 -14.48 -1.24 -44.06
C GLU A 47 -14.11 -0.10 -43.11
N LYS A 48 -13.25 -0.36 -42.09
CA LYS A 48 -12.83 0.60 -41.07
C LYS A 48 -14.00 1.23 -40.26
N ILE A 49 -15.16 0.59 -40.26
CA ILE A 49 -16.29 0.99 -39.45
C ILE A 49 -16.15 0.35 -38.08
N TYR A 50 -15.87 1.16 -37.07
CA TYR A 50 -15.80 0.73 -35.67
C TYR A 50 -17.13 1.04 -34.99
N PHE A 51 -17.79 0.01 -34.45
CA PHE A 51 -18.94 0.22 -33.58
C PHE A 51 -18.50 0.84 -32.27
N ASN A 52 -18.64 2.14 -32.18
CA ASN A 52 -18.36 2.88 -30.96
C ASN A 52 -19.66 3.00 -30.14
N ASN A 53 -20.16 1.88 -29.64
CA ASN A 53 -21.34 1.84 -28.75
C ASN A 53 -21.02 2.40 -27.35
N LYS A 54 -20.43 3.61 -27.30
CA LYS A 54 -20.05 4.30 -26.08
C LYS A 54 -21.08 5.35 -25.71
N ASN A 55 -22.27 4.90 -25.36
CA ASN A 55 -23.28 5.83 -24.84
C ASN A 55 -22.91 6.30 -23.42
N TYR A 56 -22.91 7.62 -23.24
CA TYR A 56 -22.65 8.25 -21.92
C TYR A 56 -23.94 8.25 -21.09
N ILE A 57 -24.42 7.02 -20.79
CA ILE A 57 -25.66 6.74 -20.07
C ILE A 57 -25.42 5.71 -18.96
N ASN A 58 -26.37 5.58 -18.06
CA ASN A 58 -26.36 4.60 -16.98
C ASN A 58 -26.32 3.16 -17.53
N THR A 59 -25.58 2.26 -16.88
CA THR A 59 -25.52 0.84 -17.24
C THR A 59 -26.80 0.10 -16.85
N ILE A 60 -27.40 0.46 -15.70
CA ILE A 60 -28.65 -0.15 -15.22
C ILE A 60 -29.81 0.65 -15.81
N SER A 61 -30.69 -0.03 -16.52
CA SER A 61 -31.89 0.59 -17.08
C SER A 61 -32.91 0.83 -15.97
N LEU A 62 -33.78 1.82 -16.15
CA LEU A 62 -34.81 2.17 -15.16
C LEU A 62 -35.70 0.97 -14.76
N LYS A 63 -36.01 0.08 -15.70
CA LYS A 63 -36.82 -1.13 -15.46
C LYS A 63 -36.10 -2.18 -14.60
N ASP A 64 -34.77 -2.16 -14.60
CA ASP A 64 -33.92 -3.11 -13.86
C ASP A 64 -33.49 -2.56 -12.49
N GLU A 65 -33.89 -1.34 -12.16
CA GLU A 65 -33.60 -0.74 -10.85
C GLU A 65 -34.42 -1.42 -9.74
N PRO A 66 -33.78 -1.91 -8.68
CA PRO A 66 -34.49 -2.50 -7.56
C PRO A 66 -35.21 -1.43 -6.74
N VAL A 67 -36.31 -1.81 -6.10
CA VAL A 67 -36.95 -0.97 -5.10
C VAL A 67 -35.95 -0.60 -4.00
N TYR A 68 -35.93 0.66 -3.65
CA TYR A 68 -35.09 1.17 -2.55
C TYR A 68 -35.63 0.71 -1.20
N PRO A 69 -34.85 0.07 -0.34
CA PRO A 69 -35.38 -0.53 0.88
C PRO A 69 -35.39 0.41 2.09
N GLY A 70 -34.78 1.60 1.98
CA GLY A 70 -34.62 2.55 3.09
C GLY A 70 -35.65 3.66 3.11
N ASN A 71 -35.62 4.47 4.18
CA ASN A 71 -36.40 5.70 4.26
C ASN A 71 -35.61 6.87 3.67
N ILE A 72 -35.95 7.26 2.46
CA ILE A 72 -35.25 8.28 1.67
C ILE A 72 -35.14 9.62 2.41
N GLU A 73 -36.22 10.07 3.07
CA GLU A 73 -36.21 11.36 3.72
C GLU A 73 -35.34 11.38 4.98
N ILE A 74 -35.36 10.31 5.76
CA ILE A 74 -34.50 10.18 6.94
C ILE A 74 -33.04 10.10 6.49
N GLU A 75 -32.72 9.30 5.46
CA GLU A 75 -31.35 9.15 5.00
C GLU A 75 -30.79 10.43 4.38
N LYS A 76 -31.57 11.19 3.63
CA LYS A 76 -31.18 12.52 3.15
C LYS A 76 -30.89 13.47 4.32
N LYS A 77 -31.71 13.44 5.37
CA LYS A 77 -31.50 14.27 6.56
C LYS A 77 -30.23 13.87 7.31
N ILE A 78 -29.96 12.57 7.46
CA ILE A 78 -28.69 12.07 8.02
C ILE A 78 -27.50 12.57 7.17
N CYS A 79 -27.56 12.41 5.86
CA CYS A 79 -26.51 12.88 4.95
C CYS A 79 -26.30 14.40 5.07
N SER A 80 -27.36 15.19 5.20
CA SER A 80 -27.27 16.64 5.41
C SER A 80 -26.52 17.00 6.70
N PHE A 81 -26.79 16.31 7.81
CA PHE A 81 -26.06 16.50 9.07
C PHE A 81 -24.58 16.10 8.94
N VAL A 82 -24.31 14.99 8.27
CA VAL A 82 -22.92 14.55 8.01
C VAL A 82 -22.18 15.58 7.16
N ARG A 83 -22.79 16.10 6.09
CA ARG A 83 -22.22 17.15 5.21
C ARG A 83 -21.92 18.43 5.98
N TRP A 84 -22.88 18.89 6.78
CA TRP A 84 -22.73 20.09 7.61
C TRP A 84 -21.55 19.95 8.57
N ASN A 85 -21.54 18.91 9.40
CA ASN A 85 -20.51 18.71 10.40
C ASN A 85 -19.11 18.53 9.76
N ALA A 86 -19.03 17.87 8.60
CA ALA A 86 -17.77 17.73 7.86
C ALA A 86 -17.19 19.10 7.46
N VAL A 87 -18.03 20.04 7.05
CA VAL A 87 -17.61 21.43 6.78
C VAL A 87 -17.19 22.12 8.07
N MET A 88 -17.99 21.98 9.14
CA MET A 88 -17.69 22.61 10.44
C MET A 88 -16.36 22.14 11.01
N ILE A 89 -15.98 20.85 10.86
CA ILE A 89 -14.68 20.30 11.29
C ILE A 89 -13.54 21.10 10.64
N VAL A 90 -13.60 21.31 9.34
CA VAL A 90 -12.55 22.00 8.59
C VAL A 90 -12.51 23.50 8.92
N LEU A 91 -13.67 24.15 8.97
CA LEU A 91 -13.76 25.57 9.27
C LEU A 91 -13.30 25.89 10.70
N ASN A 92 -13.69 25.08 11.69
CA ASN A 92 -13.20 25.22 13.08
C ASN A 92 -11.70 25.05 13.17
N ALA A 93 -11.09 24.12 12.44
CA ALA A 93 -9.65 23.96 12.38
C ALA A 93 -8.96 25.20 11.76
N SER A 94 -9.54 25.77 10.69
CA SER A 94 -9.03 26.99 10.03
C SER A 94 -9.17 28.24 10.89
N LYS A 95 -10.31 28.38 11.62
CA LYS A 95 -10.57 29.56 12.46
C LYS A 95 -9.67 29.64 13.68
N LYS A 96 -9.34 28.49 14.30
CA LYS A 96 -8.56 28.46 15.55
C LYS A 96 -7.05 28.64 15.34
N LYS A 97 -6.54 28.18 14.20
CA LYS A 97 -5.11 28.25 13.86
C LYS A 97 -4.98 28.43 12.36
N ILE A 98 -4.28 29.48 11.98
CA ILE A 98 -3.87 29.71 10.60
C ILE A 98 -3.12 28.46 10.14
N ASP A 99 -3.40 28.00 8.91
CA ASP A 99 -2.74 26.88 8.22
C ASP A 99 -3.15 25.45 8.56
N LEU A 100 -4.02 25.18 9.53
CA LEU A 100 -4.47 23.80 9.77
C LEU A 100 -5.41 23.28 8.66
N GLY A 101 -6.44 24.02 8.33
CA GLY A 101 -7.39 23.75 7.23
C GLY A 101 -7.84 22.31 7.07
N GLY A 102 -8.17 21.93 5.84
CA GLY A 102 -8.62 20.61 5.46
C GLY A 102 -9.17 20.60 4.04
N HIS A 103 -9.82 19.50 3.64
CA HIS A 103 -10.47 19.38 2.34
C HIS A 103 -11.99 19.23 2.54
N ILE A 104 -12.76 20.15 1.99
CA ILE A 104 -14.22 20.13 2.08
C ILE A 104 -14.84 19.51 0.83
N ALA A 105 -14.45 19.98 -0.34
CA ALA A 105 -15.08 19.67 -1.62
C ALA A 105 -15.04 18.17 -2.01
N SER A 106 -13.97 17.47 -1.63
CA SER A 106 -13.82 16.03 -1.95
C SER A 106 -14.87 15.19 -1.24
N PHE A 107 -15.14 15.44 0.05
CA PHE A 107 -16.19 14.72 0.76
C PHE A 107 -17.58 15.08 0.22
N GLN A 108 -17.84 16.35 -0.08
CA GLN A 108 -19.15 16.77 -0.59
C GLN A 108 -19.52 16.06 -1.90
N SER A 109 -18.53 15.69 -2.74
CA SER A 109 -18.78 14.97 -3.98
C SER A 109 -19.20 13.49 -3.77
N ILE A 110 -18.85 12.86 -2.67
CA ILE A 110 -19.01 11.41 -2.46
C ILE A 110 -19.94 11.07 -1.28
N ALA A 111 -20.41 12.04 -0.55
CA ALA A 111 -21.15 11.82 0.70
C ALA A 111 -22.38 10.93 0.52
N ASP A 112 -23.19 11.11 -0.55
CA ASP A 112 -24.37 10.28 -0.81
C ASP A 112 -23.99 8.80 -1.01
N ILE A 113 -22.87 8.55 -1.68
CA ILE A 113 -22.37 7.18 -1.92
C ILE A 113 -21.97 6.52 -0.60
N TYR A 114 -21.25 7.24 0.28
CA TYR A 114 -20.89 6.72 1.59
C TYR A 114 -22.12 6.46 2.45
N GLU A 115 -23.11 7.38 2.48
CA GLU A 115 -24.31 7.22 3.31
C GLU A 115 -25.13 6.00 2.89
N VAL A 116 -25.34 5.78 1.58
CA VAL A 116 -26.00 4.56 1.09
C VAL A 116 -25.21 3.31 1.48
N CYS A 117 -23.87 3.36 1.41
CA CYS A 117 -23.03 2.24 1.85
C CYS A 117 -23.13 1.98 3.35
N PHE A 118 -23.07 3.01 4.19
CA PHE A 118 -23.23 2.89 5.65
C PHE A 118 -24.59 2.34 6.06
N ASN A 119 -25.63 2.73 5.37
CA ASN A 119 -27.00 2.35 5.71
C ASN A 119 -27.39 0.96 5.17
N HIS A 120 -26.79 0.48 4.07
CA HIS A 120 -27.28 -0.73 3.40
C HIS A 120 -26.23 -1.82 3.13
N PHE A 121 -24.93 -1.51 3.09
CA PHE A 121 -23.94 -2.45 2.56
C PHE A 121 -22.78 -2.76 3.50
N PHE A 122 -22.18 -1.78 4.17
CA PHE A 122 -20.99 -1.98 5.00
C PHE A 122 -21.29 -2.80 6.25
N LYS A 123 -20.80 -4.03 6.28
CA LYS A 123 -20.96 -4.94 7.42
C LYS A 123 -19.76 -4.86 8.34
N ALA A 124 -19.99 -4.60 9.62
CA ALA A 124 -18.97 -4.76 10.64
C ALA A 124 -18.73 -6.23 10.97
N SER A 125 -17.60 -6.55 11.59
CA SER A 125 -17.36 -7.90 12.11
C SER A 125 -18.11 -8.15 13.39
N ASN A 126 -18.57 -9.38 13.58
CA ASN A 126 -19.10 -9.87 14.86
C ASN A 126 -18.52 -11.27 15.16
N TYR A 127 -18.97 -11.91 16.26
CA TYR A 127 -18.48 -13.22 16.67
C TYR A 127 -18.62 -14.31 15.60
N ASN A 128 -19.61 -14.21 14.70
CA ASN A 128 -19.95 -15.23 13.73
C ASN A 128 -19.55 -14.90 12.28
N THR A 129 -19.29 -13.62 12.00
CA THR A 129 -19.03 -13.16 10.62
C THR A 129 -17.92 -12.11 10.60
N GLU A 130 -17.03 -12.26 9.63
CA GLU A 130 -16.03 -11.26 9.32
C GLU A 130 -16.69 -10.02 8.67
N GLY A 131 -16.26 -8.83 9.07
CA GLY A 131 -16.72 -7.57 8.49
C GLY A 131 -16.12 -7.29 7.13
N ASP A 132 -16.74 -6.38 6.39
CA ASP A 132 -16.21 -5.87 5.13
C ASP A 132 -14.94 -5.04 5.37
N ILE A 133 -14.10 -4.97 4.37
CA ILE A 133 -12.85 -4.23 4.37
C ILE A 133 -13.00 -3.01 3.46
N ILE A 134 -12.70 -1.80 4.00
CA ILE A 134 -12.97 -0.56 3.30
C ILE A 134 -11.73 0.33 3.26
N TYR A 135 -11.28 0.63 2.05
CA TYR A 135 -10.28 1.64 1.75
C TYR A 135 -11.03 2.96 1.48
N PHE A 136 -11.15 3.81 2.50
CA PHE A 136 -11.79 5.12 2.36
C PHE A 136 -10.88 6.07 1.60
N GLN A 137 -11.44 6.90 0.72
CA GLN A 137 -10.67 7.93 0.04
C GLN A 137 -10.09 8.91 1.07
N GLY A 138 -8.77 9.13 1.04
CA GLY A 138 -8.05 9.84 2.11
C GLY A 138 -8.58 11.23 2.42
N HIS A 139 -8.84 12.03 1.39
CA HIS A 139 -9.32 13.42 1.52
C HIS A 139 -10.76 13.53 2.06
N THR A 140 -11.47 12.43 2.27
CA THR A 140 -12.85 12.41 2.76
C THR A 140 -12.96 12.15 4.26
N SER A 141 -11.85 12.05 4.98
CA SER A 141 -11.81 11.78 6.43
C SER A 141 -12.72 12.68 7.27
N PRO A 142 -12.90 14.00 7.03
CA PRO A 142 -13.82 14.82 7.82
C PRO A 142 -15.25 14.30 7.81
N GLY A 143 -15.74 13.78 6.68
CA GLY A 143 -17.07 13.20 6.60
C GLY A 143 -17.23 11.91 7.38
N ILE A 144 -16.19 11.07 7.38
CA ILE A 144 -16.19 9.83 8.17
C ILE A 144 -16.16 10.15 9.67
N TYR A 145 -15.42 11.19 10.09
CA TYR A 145 -15.46 11.67 11.48
C TYR A 145 -16.83 12.27 11.84
N SER A 146 -17.41 13.03 10.94
CA SER A 146 -18.77 13.55 11.11
C SER A 146 -19.80 12.44 11.31
N ARG A 147 -19.76 11.39 10.50
CA ARG A 147 -20.64 10.22 10.64
C ARG A 147 -20.40 9.52 11.99
N ALA A 148 -19.14 9.30 12.38
CA ALA A 148 -18.80 8.67 13.66
C ALA A 148 -19.22 9.53 14.87
N PHE A 149 -19.23 10.85 14.74
CA PHE A 149 -19.77 11.75 15.75
C PHE A 149 -21.28 11.57 15.91
N LEU A 150 -22.05 11.52 14.82
CA LEU A 150 -23.50 11.25 14.86
C LEU A 150 -23.83 9.87 15.41
N GLU A 151 -22.91 8.90 15.25
CA GLU A 151 -22.98 7.57 15.85
C GLU A 151 -22.61 7.56 17.35
N GLY A 152 -22.22 8.69 17.94
CA GLY A 152 -21.77 8.79 19.34
C GLY A 152 -20.39 8.19 19.62
N ARG A 153 -19.59 7.91 18.60
CA ARG A 153 -18.24 7.29 18.71
C ARG A 153 -17.12 8.31 18.85
N LEU A 154 -17.35 9.52 18.44
CA LEU A 154 -16.44 10.65 18.58
C LEU A 154 -17.14 11.78 19.35
N THR A 155 -16.37 12.55 20.09
CA THR A 155 -16.86 13.71 20.84
C THR A 155 -16.63 14.99 20.07
N GLU A 156 -17.38 16.03 20.40
CA GLU A 156 -17.17 17.38 19.85
C GLU A 156 -15.75 17.90 20.11
N GLN A 157 -15.18 17.59 21.27
CA GLN A 157 -13.80 17.95 21.59
C GLN A 157 -12.80 17.30 20.62
N GLN A 158 -13.03 16.05 20.25
CA GLN A 158 -12.18 15.36 19.27
C GLN A 158 -12.31 16.00 17.88
N LEU A 159 -13.52 16.35 17.45
CA LEU A 159 -13.75 17.07 16.20
C LEU A 159 -13.04 18.43 16.20
N ASN A 160 -13.13 19.18 17.31
CA ASN A 160 -12.45 20.46 17.51
C ASN A 160 -10.92 20.35 17.44
N ASN A 161 -10.36 19.17 17.72
CA ASN A 161 -8.94 18.87 17.66
C ASN A 161 -8.51 18.21 16.32
N PHE A 162 -9.31 18.35 15.27
CA PHE A 162 -8.92 17.90 13.94
C PHE A 162 -7.57 18.52 13.53
N ARG A 163 -6.66 17.69 13.00
CA ARG A 163 -5.25 18.04 12.65
C ARG A 163 -4.40 18.53 13.83
N GLN A 164 -4.74 18.15 15.06
CA GLN A 164 -3.98 18.48 16.28
C GLN A 164 -3.58 17.21 17.01
N GLU A 165 -2.74 16.41 16.40
CA GLU A 165 -2.42 15.02 16.78
C GLU A 165 -1.38 14.93 17.92
N VAL A 166 -0.55 15.98 18.12
CA VAL A 166 0.63 15.94 18.98
C VAL A 166 0.29 15.58 20.44
N ASN A 167 -0.85 16.02 20.93
CA ASN A 167 -1.30 15.78 22.29
C ASN A 167 -2.09 14.45 22.46
N GLY A 168 -2.20 13.64 21.42
CA GLY A 168 -2.86 12.32 21.45
C GLY A 168 -4.38 12.33 21.49
N ASN A 169 -5.03 13.50 21.52
CA ASN A 169 -6.50 13.65 21.55
C ASN A 169 -7.06 14.28 20.28
N GLY A 170 -6.26 14.43 19.25
CA GLY A 170 -6.63 14.99 17.96
C GLY A 170 -7.02 13.94 16.94
N LEU A 171 -7.83 14.36 15.94
CA LEU A 171 -8.16 13.51 14.80
C LEU A 171 -7.13 13.72 13.70
N PRO A 172 -6.60 12.64 13.11
CA PRO A 172 -5.65 12.72 12.00
C PRO A 172 -6.26 13.39 10.77
N SER A 173 -5.42 14.08 10.01
CA SER A 173 -5.81 14.72 8.75
C SER A 173 -6.38 13.76 7.73
N TYR A 174 -5.92 12.51 7.76
CA TYR A 174 -6.23 11.44 6.83
C TYR A 174 -6.34 10.10 7.60
N PRO A 175 -6.77 9.02 6.93
CA PRO A 175 -6.74 7.70 7.56
C PRO A 175 -5.32 7.28 7.96
N HIS A 176 -5.04 7.22 9.27
CA HIS A 176 -3.75 6.82 9.83
C HIS A 176 -3.95 5.79 10.95
N PRO A 177 -3.74 4.48 10.66
CA PRO A 177 -3.89 3.42 11.66
C PRO A 177 -2.98 3.57 12.87
N LYS A 178 -1.79 4.16 12.71
CA LYS A 178 -0.87 4.43 13.82
C LYS A 178 -1.42 5.49 14.78
N LEU A 179 -2.09 6.52 14.25
CA LEU A 179 -2.53 7.68 15.04
C LEU A 179 -3.92 7.47 15.64
N LEU A 180 -4.79 6.70 14.96
CA LEU A 180 -6.12 6.34 15.45
C LEU A 180 -6.34 4.82 15.31
N PRO A 181 -5.68 4.00 16.17
CA PRO A 181 -5.45 2.57 15.91
C PRO A 181 -6.67 1.67 16.15
N GLU A 182 -7.75 2.16 16.76
CA GLU A 182 -9.02 1.43 16.91
C GLU A 182 -10.05 1.82 15.87
N PHE A 183 -9.74 2.82 15.04
CA PHE A 183 -10.64 3.39 14.07
C PHE A 183 -10.20 3.06 12.63
N TRP A 184 -9.06 3.59 12.17
CA TRP A 184 -8.59 3.44 10.81
C TRP A 184 -7.90 2.09 10.56
N GLN A 185 -8.27 1.43 9.45
CA GLN A 185 -7.66 0.17 9.04
C GLN A 185 -6.49 0.39 8.06
N PHE A 186 -6.61 1.34 7.14
CA PHE A 186 -5.67 1.52 6.04
C PHE A 186 -5.30 2.99 5.84
N PRO A 187 -4.02 3.32 5.61
CA PRO A 187 -3.62 4.62 5.12
C PRO A 187 -3.90 4.67 3.60
N THR A 188 -4.53 5.75 3.14
CA THR A 188 -4.99 5.88 1.74
C THR A 188 -4.59 7.20 1.09
N VAL A 189 -3.63 7.93 1.67
CA VAL A 189 -3.25 9.26 1.17
C VAL A 189 -2.04 9.23 0.24
N SER A 190 -1.17 8.24 0.31
CA SER A 190 -0.27 7.99 -0.79
C SER A 190 -1.10 7.45 -1.95
N MET A 191 -1.44 8.35 -2.88
CA MET A 191 -2.33 8.07 -4.00
C MET A 191 -1.84 6.87 -4.81
N GLY A 192 -2.75 6.02 -5.24
CA GLY A 192 -2.45 4.78 -5.97
C GLY A 192 -2.20 3.57 -5.08
N LEU A 193 -1.68 3.71 -3.87
CA LEU A 193 -1.45 2.57 -2.97
C LEU A 193 -2.76 1.93 -2.45
N GLY A 194 -3.80 2.73 -2.24
CA GLY A 194 -5.12 2.22 -1.84
C GLY A 194 -5.69 1.18 -2.82
N PRO A 195 -5.82 1.50 -4.12
CA PRO A 195 -6.30 0.57 -5.14
C PRO A 195 -5.52 -0.72 -5.24
N ILE A 196 -4.18 -0.65 -5.35
CA ILE A 196 -3.37 -1.87 -5.47
C ILE A 196 -3.43 -2.72 -4.20
N ASN A 197 -3.36 -2.12 -3.01
CA ASN A 197 -3.49 -2.84 -1.75
C ASN A 197 -4.86 -3.52 -1.61
N ALA A 198 -5.95 -2.89 -2.09
CA ALA A 198 -7.28 -3.48 -2.07
C ALA A 198 -7.37 -4.75 -2.95
N ILE A 199 -6.71 -4.77 -4.10
CA ILE A 199 -6.63 -5.95 -4.98
C ILE A 199 -5.94 -7.10 -4.24
N TYR A 200 -4.78 -6.86 -3.66
CA TYR A 200 -4.02 -7.91 -2.96
C TYR A 200 -4.66 -8.30 -1.63
N GLN A 201 -5.35 -7.38 -0.97
CA GLN A 201 -6.18 -7.71 0.20
C GLN A 201 -7.33 -8.66 -0.16
N ALA A 202 -8.03 -8.40 -1.26
CA ALA A 202 -9.10 -9.28 -1.76
C ALA A 202 -8.57 -10.66 -2.18
N LYS A 203 -7.40 -10.72 -2.83
CA LYS A 203 -6.70 -11.95 -3.14
C LYS A 203 -6.32 -12.72 -1.87
N PHE A 204 -5.78 -12.02 -0.87
CA PHE A 204 -5.39 -12.62 0.40
C PHE A 204 -6.59 -13.19 1.18
N LEU A 205 -7.76 -12.56 1.13
CA LEU A 205 -8.98 -13.13 1.70
C LEU A 205 -9.34 -14.48 1.03
N LYS A 206 -9.26 -14.58 -0.29
CA LYS A 206 -9.46 -15.85 -1.00
C LYS A 206 -8.41 -16.90 -0.63
N TYR A 207 -7.15 -16.49 -0.48
CA TYR A 207 -6.07 -17.34 0.00
C TYR A 207 -6.37 -17.92 1.38
N LEU A 208 -6.79 -17.11 2.35
CA LEU A 208 -7.16 -17.57 3.69
C LEU A 208 -8.31 -18.59 3.65
N ASN A 209 -9.33 -18.30 2.84
CA ASN A 209 -10.48 -19.19 2.69
C ASN A 209 -10.11 -20.51 2.02
N ASN A 210 -9.36 -20.48 0.92
CA ASN A 210 -9.01 -21.68 0.16
C ASN A 210 -8.09 -22.62 0.95
N ARG A 211 -7.26 -22.05 1.82
CA ARG A 211 -6.41 -22.80 2.75
C ARG A 211 -7.13 -23.23 4.03
N ASN A 212 -8.41 -22.93 4.18
CA ASN A 212 -9.21 -23.21 5.39
C ASN A 212 -8.63 -22.55 6.68
N LEU A 213 -7.90 -21.43 6.55
CA LEU A 213 -7.36 -20.70 7.69
C LEU A 213 -8.40 -19.79 8.32
N LYS A 214 -9.30 -19.23 7.50
CA LYS A 214 -10.39 -18.34 7.92
C LYS A 214 -11.51 -18.37 6.89
N ASN A 215 -12.76 -18.38 7.33
CA ASN A 215 -13.91 -18.27 6.42
C ASN A 215 -14.17 -16.81 6.04
N THR A 216 -13.69 -16.41 4.87
CA THR A 216 -13.79 -15.03 4.34
C THR A 216 -14.71 -14.93 3.13
N LYS A 217 -15.51 -15.97 2.83
CA LYS A 217 -16.38 -16.05 1.62
C LYS A 217 -17.36 -14.89 1.48
N LYS A 218 -17.82 -14.32 2.60
CA LYS A 218 -18.83 -13.26 2.62
C LYS A 218 -18.26 -11.86 2.77
N GLN A 219 -16.94 -11.73 2.97
CA GLN A 219 -16.29 -10.43 3.09
C GLN A 219 -16.14 -9.78 1.71
N THR A 220 -16.45 -8.49 1.65
CA THR A 220 -16.22 -7.66 0.47
C THR A 220 -15.14 -6.64 0.78
N VAL A 221 -14.23 -6.42 -0.17
CA VAL A 221 -13.26 -5.33 -0.15
C VAL A 221 -13.78 -4.21 -1.03
N TYR A 222 -14.00 -3.04 -0.43
CA TYR A 222 -14.38 -1.82 -1.11
C TYR A 222 -13.18 -0.88 -1.19
N ALA A 223 -12.90 -0.31 -2.36
CA ALA A 223 -11.92 0.75 -2.52
C ALA A 223 -12.57 1.99 -3.12
N PHE A 224 -12.52 3.10 -2.39
CA PHE A 224 -13.01 4.40 -2.81
C PHE A 224 -11.87 5.21 -3.39
N ILE A 225 -11.97 5.56 -4.66
CA ILE A 225 -10.90 6.09 -5.49
C ILE A 225 -11.38 7.37 -6.16
N GLY A 226 -10.55 8.41 -6.19
CA GLY A 226 -10.81 9.59 -7.03
C GLY A 226 -10.45 9.30 -8.50
N ASP A 227 -11.17 9.93 -9.43
CA ASP A 227 -10.85 9.83 -10.86
C ASP A 227 -9.44 10.37 -11.16
N GLY A 228 -8.99 11.43 -10.48
CA GLY A 228 -7.62 11.93 -10.58
C GLY A 228 -6.58 10.99 -9.99
N GLU A 229 -6.93 10.16 -9.01
CA GLU A 229 -6.04 9.14 -8.45
C GLU A 229 -5.74 8.01 -9.45
N MET A 230 -6.58 7.85 -10.47
CA MET A 230 -6.33 6.91 -11.56
C MET A 230 -5.20 7.34 -12.50
N ASP A 231 -4.63 8.53 -12.33
CA ASP A 231 -3.39 8.92 -13.01
C ASP A 231 -2.17 8.13 -12.51
N GLU A 232 -2.18 7.76 -11.23
CA GLU A 232 -1.08 6.98 -10.63
C GLU A 232 -0.96 5.60 -11.29
N PRO A 233 0.25 5.20 -11.71
CA PRO A 233 0.49 3.87 -12.28
C PRO A 233 0.05 2.73 -11.36
N GLU A 234 0.22 2.89 -10.05
CA GLU A 234 -0.15 1.94 -9.00
C GLU A 234 -1.65 1.65 -9.00
N SER A 235 -2.49 2.65 -9.29
CA SER A 235 -3.95 2.50 -9.37
C SER A 235 -4.38 1.54 -10.48
N LYS A 236 -3.58 1.41 -11.53
CA LYS A 236 -3.84 0.58 -12.73
C LYS A 236 -2.96 -0.67 -12.79
N GLY A 237 -1.90 -0.72 -11.98
CA GLY A 237 -0.82 -1.70 -12.13
C GLY A 237 -1.22 -3.17 -11.93
N ALA A 238 -2.29 -3.44 -11.20
CA ALA A 238 -2.69 -4.82 -10.87
C ALA A 238 -4.14 -5.16 -11.25
N ILE A 239 -4.84 -4.33 -12.02
CA ILE A 239 -6.26 -4.56 -12.37
C ILE A 239 -6.49 -5.88 -13.14
N ASN A 240 -5.55 -6.29 -13.98
CA ASN A 240 -5.60 -7.56 -14.69
C ASN A 240 -5.46 -8.77 -13.73
N ILE A 241 -4.71 -8.63 -12.63
CA ILE A 241 -4.58 -9.67 -11.59
C ILE A 241 -5.94 -9.93 -10.94
N ALA A 242 -6.70 -8.87 -10.63
CA ALA A 242 -8.02 -9.00 -10.03
C ALA A 242 -8.97 -9.87 -10.86
N TYR A 243 -8.97 -9.73 -12.18
CA TYR A 243 -9.74 -10.58 -13.08
C TYR A 243 -9.18 -12.01 -13.17
N ARG A 244 -7.85 -12.16 -13.29
CA ARG A 244 -7.17 -13.47 -13.36
C ARG A 244 -7.49 -14.32 -12.14
N GLU A 245 -7.49 -13.71 -10.96
CA GLU A 245 -7.81 -14.35 -9.68
C GLU A 245 -9.32 -14.42 -9.39
N LYS A 246 -10.17 -13.95 -10.30
CA LYS A 246 -11.64 -13.96 -10.19
C LYS A 246 -12.12 -13.32 -8.89
N LEU A 247 -11.60 -12.12 -8.55
CA LEU A 247 -11.88 -11.44 -7.27
C LEU A 247 -13.30 -10.86 -7.24
N ASP A 248 -14.32 -11.69 -7.17
CA ASP A 248 -15.72 -11.28 -7.03
C ASP A 248 -16.06 -10.72 -5.63
N ASN A 249 -15.09 -10.68 -4.75
CA ASN A 249 -15.12 -10.02 -3.46
C ASN A 249 -14.49 -8.62 -3.47
N LEU A 250 -14.19 -8.04 -4.65
CA LEU A 250 -13.58 -6.72 -4.82
C LEU A 250 -14.50 -5.78 -5.60
N ILE A 251 -14.77 -4.62 -5.02
CA ILE A 251 -15.55 -3.55 -5.65
C ILE A 251 -14.76 -2.25 -5.58
N PHE A 252 -14.39 -1.71 -6.75
CA PHE A 252 -13.87 -0.35 -6.86
C PHE A 252 -15.03 0.63 -7.05
N ILE A 253 -15.01 1.72 -6.30
CA ILE A 253 -15.97 2.82 -6.39
C ILE A 253 -15.19 4.07 -6.76
N ILE A 254 -15.29 4.46 -8.04
CA ILE A 254 -14.58 5.62 -8.56
C ILE A 254 -15.49 6.83 -8.55
N ASN A 255 -15.06 7.83 -7.78
CA ASN A 255 -15.71 9.13 -7.66
C ASN A 255 -15.27 10.02 -8.82
N CYS A 256 -16.00 9.98 -9.94
CA CYS A 256 -15.70 10.76 -11.14
C CYS A 256 -16.32 12.17 -11.01
N ASN A 257 -15.64 13.03 -10.27
CA ASN A 257 -16.00 14.44 -10.12
C ASN A 257 -15.34 15.34 -11.18
N LEU A 258 -14.61 14.74 -12.11
CA LEU A 258 -13.95 15.32 -13.29
C LEU A 258 -12.79 16.27 -13.01
N GLN A 259 -12.37 16.43 -11.74
CA GLN A 259 -11.40 17.45 -11.35
C GLN A 259 -10.21 16.89 -10.54
N ARG A 260 -9.02 17.36 -10.91
CA ARG A 260 -7.79 17.30 -10.09
C ARG A 260 -7.72 18.50 -9.11
N LEU A 261 -6.51 18.85 -8.68
CA LEU A 261 -6.27 20.04 -7.87
C LEU A 261 -6.42 21.34 -8.67
N ASP A 262 -5.83 21.39 -9.87
CA ASP A 262 -5.66 22.63 -10.64
C ASP A 262 -6.67 22.77 -11.78
N GLY A 263 -7.39 21.70 -12.12
CA GLY A 263 -8.31 21.71 -13.25
C GLY A 263 -8.98 20.37 -13.52
N PRO A 264 -9.49 20.13 -14.73
CA PRO A 264 -10.14 18.88 -15.09
C PRO A 264 -9.14 17.71 -15.18
N VAL A 265 -9.60 16.49 -14.92
CA VAL A 265 -8.79 15.27 -15.13
C VAL A 265 -8.49 15.12 -16.61
N ILE A 266 -9.53 15.18 -17.47
CA ILE A 266 -9.38 15.18 -18.93
C ILE A 266 -10.36 16.22 -19.51
N GLY A 267 -9.88 17.43 -19.76
CA GLY A 267 -10.76 18.50 -20.27
C GLY A 267 -11.30 18.23 -21.67
N ASN A 268 -10.47 17.73 -22.58
CA ASN A 268 -10.76 17.45 -23.98
C ASN A 268 -11.24 16.01 -24.24
N GLY A 269 -11.75 15.31 -23.25
CA GLY A 269 -12.19 13.93 -23.33
C GLY A 269 -13.26 13.59 -22.33
N LYS A 270 -13.40 12.29 -22.03
CA LYS A 270 -14.33 11.74 -21.05
C LYS A 270 -13.64 10.68 -20.21
N ILE A 271 -13.30 11.02 -18.98
CA ILE A 271 -12.59 10.11 -18.07
C ILE A 271 -13.40 8.83 -17.80
N ILE A 272 -14.72 8.92 -17.67
CA ILE A 272 -15.58 7.75 -17.45
C ILE A 272 -15.47 6.75 -18.61
N ASN A 273 -15.41 7.24 -19.87
CA ASN A 273 -15.27 6.37 -21.04
C ASN A 273 -13.87 5.75 -21.13
N GLU A 274 -12.84 6.50 -20.76
CA GLU A 274 -11.46 5.98 -20.69
C GLU A 274 -11.35 4.86 -19.66
N LEU A 275 -11.82 5.12 -18.44
CA LEU A 275 -11.83 4.12 -17.37
C LEU A 275 -12.68 2.90 -17.72
N GLU A 276 -13.85 3.09 -18.32
CA GLU A 276 -14.69 1.99 -18.83
C GLU A 276 -13.90 1.06 -19.74
N ASN A 277 -13.14 1.63 -20.69
CA ASN A 277 -12.35 0.84 -21.64
C ASN A 277 -11.20 0.09 -20.93
N ILE A 278 -10.49 0.75 -20.03
CA ILE A 278 -9.37 0.16 -19.28
C ILE A 278 -9.87 -1.05 -18.46
N PHE A 279 -10.94 -0.87 -17.69
CA PHE A 279 -11.47 -1.92 -16.83
C PHE A 279 -12.15 -3.04 -17.62
N LYS A 280 -12.93 -2.73 -18.66
CA LYS A 280 -13.50 -3.75 -19.57
C LYS A 280 -12.41 -4.54 -20.29
N GLY A 281 -11.38 -3.87 -20.81
CA GLY A 281 -10.22 -4.51 -21.42
C GLY A 281 -9.47 -5.44 -20.47
N SER A 282 -9.50 -5.15 -19.17
CA SER A 282 -8.92 -5.98 -18.11
C SER A 282 -9.87 -7.05 -17.56
N GLY A 283 -11.07 -7.20 -18.14
CA GLY A 283 -12.05 -8.24 -17.79
C GLY A 283 -12.97 -7.95 -16.60
N TRP A 284 -12.97 -6.71 -16.08
CA TRP A 284 -13.85 -6.29 -15.00
C TRP A 284 -15.28 -6.10 -15.48
N GLU A 285 -16.23 -6.29 -14.56
CA GLU A 285 -17.59 -5.77 -14.75
C GLU A 285 -17.60 -4.27 -14.46
N VAL A 286 -18.14 -3.48 -15.40
CA VAL A 286 -18.16 -2.02 -15.29
C VAL A 286 -19.60 -1.52 -15.19
N ILE A 287 -19.90 -0.79 -14.13
CA ILE A 287 -21.22 -0.17 -13.91
C ILE A 287 -21.05 1.34 -13.93
N LYS A 288 -21.67 2.01 -14.89
CA LYS A 288 -21.71 3.48 -14.99
C LYS A 288 -22.97 4.01 -14.35
N VAL A 289 -22.82 5.03 -13.51
CA VAL A 289 -23.93 5.76 -12.86
C VAL A 289 -23.72 7.25 -13.09
N ILE A 290 -24.22 7.74 -14.23
CA ILE A 290 -23.91 9.07 -14.77
C ILE A 290 -25.02 10.06 -14.43
N TRP A 291 -26.28 9.68 -14.68
CA TRP A 291 -27.44 10.54 -14.58
C TRP A 291 -28.35 10.10 -13.44
N GLY A 292 -28.86 11.05 -12.67
CA GLY A 292 -29.84 10.81 -11.60
C GLY A 292 -31.27 10.70 -12.15
N ASP A 293 -32.24 10.46 -11.27
CA ASP A 293 -33.66 10.22 -11.59
C ASP A 293 -34.33 11.39 -12.30
N LEU A 294 -33.89 12.63 -12.06
CA LEU A 294 -34.42 13.81 -12.74
C LEU A 294 -34.15 13.83 -14.26
N TRP A 295 -33.18 13.01 -14.74
CA TRP A 295 -32.93 12.85 -16.16
C TRP A 295 -33.75 11.75 -16.82
N ASP A 296 -34.35 10.84 -16.06
CA ASP A 296 -35.06 9.68 -16.61
C ASP A 296 -36.21 10.08 -17.52
N ASP A 297 -37.00 11.09 -17.14
CA ASP A 297 -38.10 11.60 -17.96
C ASP A 297 -37.62 12.33 -19.23
N LEU A 298 -36.45 13.00 -19.16
CA LEU A 298 -35.86 13.66 -20.33
C LEU A 298 -35.41 12.63 -21.36
N PHE A 299 -34.71 11.57 -20.92
CA PHE A 299 -34.31 10.46 -21.80
C PHE A 299 -35.52 9.70 -22.37
N LYS A 300 -36.57 9.48 -21.56
CA LYS A 300 -37.81 8.84 -22.00
C LYS A 300 -38.56 9.64 -23.07
N LYS A 301 -38.50 10.96 -23.00
CA LYS A 301 -39.15 11.89 -23.96
C LYS A 301 -38.28 12.17 -25.18
N ASP A 302 -37.02 11.77 -25.22
CA ASP A 302 -36.09 12.00 -26.33
C ASP A 302 -36.29 10.99 -27.46
N ASN A 303 -37.42 11.07 -28.18
CA ASN A 303 -37.71 10.24 -29.34
C ASN A 303 -36.68 10.44 -30.48
N SER A 304 -36.07 11.62 -30.56
CA SER A 304 -35.09 11.99 -31.59
C SER A 304 -33.68 11.48 -31.33
N LYS A 305 -33.41 10.94 -30.13
CA LYS A 305 -32.08 10.56 -29.64
C LYS A 305 -31.03 11.70 -29.66
N LYS A 306 -31.52 12.96 -29.83
CA LYS A 306 -30.62 14.14 -29.80
C LYS A 306 -30.08 14.46 -28.43
N LEU A 307 -30.76 14.11 -27.37
CA LEU A 307 -30.23 14.23 -26.01
C LEU A 307 -29.10 13.23 -25.80
N ILE A 308 -29.26 11.98 -26.26
CA ILE A 308 -28.17 10.96 -26.20
C ILE A 308 -26.96 11.43 -27.02
N GLN A 309 -27.18 11.99 -28.22
CA GLN A 309 -26.12 12.57 -29.02
C GLN A 309 -25.41 13.71 -28.28
N LEU A 310 -26.18 14.64 -27.70
CA LEU A 310 -25.66 15.79 -26.94
C LEU A 310 -24.78 15.34 -25.78
N VAL A 311 -25.27 14.40 -24.95
CA VAL A 311 -24.48 13.90 -23.80
C VAL A 311 -23.23 13.12 -24.24
N ASN A 312 -23.25 12.49 -25.41
CA ASN A 312 -22.08 11.80 -25.96
C ASN A 312 -21.02 12.77 -26.50
N GLU A 313 -21.42 13.90 -27.06
CA GLU A 313 -20.52 14.91 -27.64
C GLU A 313 -19.92 15.86 -26.59
N THR A 314 -20.63 16.11 -25.47
CA THR A 314 -20.19 17.10 -24.47
C THR A 314 -18.95 16.59 -23.75
N LEU A 315 -17.89 17.39 -23.70
CA LEU A 315 -16.61 17.06 -23.04
C LEU A 315 -16.66 17.26 -21.53
N ASP A 316 -15.75 16.62 -20.80
CA ASP A 316 -15.68 16.75 -19.34
C ASP A 316 -15.41 18.20 -18.89
N GLY A 317 -14.56 18.95 -19.63
CA GLY A 317 -14.32 20.37 -19.38
C GLY A 317 -15.60 21.22 -19.54
N ASP A 318 -16.47 20.87 -20.52
CA ASP A 318 -17.77 21.53 -20.68
C ASP A 318 -18.73 21.14 -19.55
N TYR A 319 -18.79 19.85 -19.16
CA TYR A 319 -19.61 19.42 -18.01
C TYR A 319 -19.23 20.15 -16.73
N GLN A 320 -17.94 20.36 -16.49
CA GLN A 320 -17.45 21.13 -15.36
C GLN A 320 -17.91 22.59 -15.46
N THR A 321 -17.72 23.24 -16.61
CA THR A 321 -18.12 24.63 -16.85
C THR A 321 -19.64 24.82 -16.71
N LEU A 322 -20.45 23.93 -17.28
CA LEU A 322 -21.91 23.97 -17.15
C LEU A 322 -22.34 23.98 -15.68
N LYS A 323 -21.70 23.18 -14.83
CA LYS A 323 -22.10 23.07 -13.43
C LYS A 323 -21.54 24.20 -12.54
N SER A 324 -20.52 24.93 -12.99
CA SER A 324 -20.01 26.15 -12.35
C SER A 324 -20.83 27.41 -12.70
N LYS A 325 -21.84 27.28 -13.56
CA LYS A 325 -22.74 28.38 -14.03
C LYS A 325 -24.20 28.13 -13.61
N ASP A 326 -25.05 29.07 -13.88
CA ASP A 326 -26.48 29.01 -13.58
C ASP A 326 -27.31 28.18 -14.61
N GLY A 327 -28.58 27.96 -14.30
CA GLY A 327 -29.48 27.21 -15.17
C GLY A 327 -29.75 27.87 -16.51
N ALA A 328 -29.73 29.21 -16.58
CA ALA A 328 -29.88 29.95 -17.83
C ALA A 328 -28.71 29.68 -18.79
N TYR A 329 -27.48 29.60 -18.24
CA TYR A 329 -26.32 29.23 -19.01
C TYR A 329 -26.43 27.77 -19.52
N ILE A 330 -26.88 26.83 -18.70
CA ILE A 330 -27.07 25.42 -19.08
C ILE A 330 -28.15 25.33 -20.17
N ARG A 331 -29.26 26.01 -20.02
CA ARG A 331 -30.33 26.04 -21.04
C ARG A 331 -29.80 26.50 -22.38
N LYS A 332 -29.02 27.60 -22.41
CA LYS A 332 -28.49 28.20 -23.64
C LYS A 332 -27.38 27.33 -24.26
N ASN A 333 -26.39 26.93 -23.48
CA ASN A 333 -25.12 26.41 -24.01
C ASN A 333 -25.10 24.89 -24.09
N PHE A 334 -25.98 24.18 -23.37
CA PHE A 334 -26.10 22.73 -23.43
C PHE A 334 -27.37 22.34 -24.18
N PHE A 335 -28.58 22.52 -23.59
CA PHE A 335 -29.83 22.14 -24.25
C PHE A 335 -30.13 22.94 -25.51
N GLY A 336 -29.59 24.17 -25.62
CA GLY A 336 -29.74 25.03 -26.79
C GLY A 336 -28.97 24.60 -28.03
N LYS A 337 -28.11 23.60 -27.96
CA LYS A 337 -27.29 23.13 -29.09
C LYS A 337 -28.13 22.49 -30.20
N TYR A 338 -29.24 21.82 -29.87
CA TYR A 338 -30.19 21.24 -30.80
C TYR A 338 -31.61 21.74 -30.52
N ASN A 339 -32.41 21.94 -31.55
CA ASN A 339 -33.80 22.36 -31.40
C ASN A 339 -34.63 21.36 -30.61
N GLU A 340 -34.39 20.09 -30.78
CA GLU A 340 -35.06 18.98 -30.10
C GLU A 340 -34.72 18.99 -28.60
N THR A 341 -33.51 19.17 -28.22
CA THR A 341 -33.13 19.23 -26.80
C THR A 341 -33.61 20.50 -26.13
N LYS A 342 -33.67 21.64 -26.87
CA LYS A 342 -34.28 22.88 -26.40
C LYS A 342 -35.75 22.69 -26.09
N LYS A 343 -36.49 21.93 -26.93
CA LYS A 343 -37.89 21.61 -26.70
C LYS A 343 -38.15 20.77 -25.47
N LEU A 344 -37.26 19.79 -25.16
CA LEU A 344 -37.37 18.93 -23.99
C LEU A 344 -37.43 19.70 -22.67
N VAL A 345 -36.69 20.81 -22.56
CA VAL A 345 -36.59 21.62 -21.34
C VAL A 345 -37.42 22.93 -21.42
N LYS A 346 -38.30 23.10 -22.43
CA LYS A 346 -39.05 24.34 -22.64
C LYS A 346 -39.84 24.76 -21.43
N ASN A 347 -40.47 23.81 -20.74
CA ASN A 347 -41.33 24.07 -19.59
C ASN A 347 -40.64 23.99 -18.24
N MET A 348 -39.32 23.74 -18.20
CA MET A 348 -38.53 23.72 -16.98
C MET A 348 -38.03 25.13 -16.68
N SER A 349 -38.03 25.53 -15.41
CA SER A 349 -37.36 26.75 -14.93
C SER A 349 -35.85 26.58 -14.98
N ASP A 350 -35.11 27.68 -14.94
CA ASP A 350 -33.65 27.62 -14.90
C ASP A 350 -33.14 26.95 -13.62
N ASN A 351 -33.87 27.11 -12.50
CA ASN A 351 -33.54 26.41 -11.26
C ASN A 351 -33.73 24.88 -11.37
N GLU A 352 -34.78 24.41 -12.03
CA GLU A 352 -34.99 22.97 -12.26
C GLU A 352 -33.89 22.39 -13.17
N ILE A 353 -33.45 23.13 -14.19
CA ILE A 353 -32.34 22.74 -15.08
C ILE A 353 -31.03 22.68 -14.30
N PHE A 354 -30.76 23.68 -13.45
CA PHE A 354 -29.54 23.69 -12.59
C PHE A 354 -29.54 22.51 -11.62
N ASN A 355 -30.71 22.13 -11.10
CA ASN A 355 -30.84 21.03 -10.13
C ASN A 355 -30.88 19.63 -10.75
N LEU A 356 -30.81 19.49 -12.07
CA LEU A 356 -30.64 18.17 -12.70
C LEU A 356 -29.43 17.46 -12.12
N ASN A 357 -29.67 16.35 -11.41
CA ASN A 357 -28.68 15.67 -10.57
C ASN A 357 -27.82 14.71 -11.37
N ARG A 358 -26.58 14.50 -10.90
CA ARG A 358 -25.71 13.41 -11.39
C ARG A 358 -26.03 12.12 -10.65
N GLY A 359 -25.75 10.98 -11.30
CA GLY A 359 -26.07 9.67 -10.74
C GLY A 359 -25.42 9.37 -9.39
N GLY A 360 -24.20 9.90 -9.15
CA GLY A 360 -23.52 9.76 -7.86
C GLY A 360 -24.12 10.58 -6.71
N HIS A 361 -25.20 11.38 -6.99
CA HIS A 361 -25.99 12.11 -5.99
C HIS A 361 -27.44 11.62 -5.90
N ASP A 362 -27.72 10.44 -6.50
CA ASP A 362 -29.02 9.81 -6.46
C ASP A 362 -28.96 8.50 -5.67
N ILE A 363 -29.54 8.49 -4.49
CA ILE A 363 -29.47 7.36 -3.56
C ILE A 363 -30.07 6.07 -4.11
N LYS A 364 -31.10 6.15 -4.98
CA LYS A 364 -31.71 4.98 -5.62
C LYS A 364 -30.78 4.36 -6.65
N LYS A 365 -30.19 5.20 -7.51
CA LYS A 365 -29.22 4.81 -8.52
C LYS A 365 -27.95 4.23 -7.88
N ILE A 366 -27.46 4.86 -6.79
CA ILE A 366 -26.30 4.37 -6.01
C ILE A 366 -26.61 3.00 -5.42
N TYR A 367 -27.76 2.84 -4.76
CA TYR A 367 -28.16 1.55 -4.20
C TYR A 367 -28.26 0.46 -5.27
N ALA A 368 -28.90 0.76 -6.42
CA ALA A 368 -29.02 -0.16 -7.54
C ALA A 368 -27.66 -0.65 -8.04
N ALA A 369 -26.73 0.28 -8.21
CA ALA A 369 -25.37 -0.02 -8.68
C ALA A 369 -24.60 -0.93 -7.72
N ILE A 370 -24.60 -0.62 -6.41
CA ILE A 370 -23.88 -1.41 -5.41
C ILE A 370 -24.52 -2.78 -5.24
N LYS A 371 -25.86 -2.86 -5.24
CA LYS A 371 -26.60 -4.14 -5.20
C LYS A 371 -26.27 -5.02 -6.41
N LYS A 372 -26.21 -4.43 -7.62
CA LYS A 372 -25.79 -5.13 -8.84
C LYS A 372 -24.34 -5.60 -8.72
N ALA A 373 -23.43 -4.76 -8.25
CA ALA A 373 -22.03 -5.11 -8.05
C ALA A 373 -21.85 -6.33 -7.13
N LYS A 374 -22.59 -6.39 -6.02
CA LYS A 374 -22.56 -7.53 -5.09
C LYS A 374 -23.15 -8.83 -5.67
N SER A 375 -23.93 -8.75 -6.72
CA SER A 375 -24.51 -9.95 -7.39
C SER A 375 -23.55 -10.59 -8.41
N VAL A 376 -22.54 -9.87 -8.88
CA VAL A 376 -21.59 -10.34 -9.86
C VAL A 376 -20.73 -11.46 -9.27
N LYS A 377 -20.48 -12.50 -10.06
CA LYS A 377 -19.67 -13.65 -9.66
C LYS A 377 -18.48 -13.82 -10.61
N PHE A 378 -17.38 -14.30 -10.05
CA PHE A 378 -16.16 -14.66 -10.78
C PHE A 378 -15.44 -13.49 -11.49
N LYS A 379 -15.83 -12.23 -11.21
CA LYS A 379 -15.22 -11.02 -11.75
C LYS A 379 -15.15 -9.93 -10.68
N PRO A 380 -14.10 -9.12 -10.63
CA PRO A 380 -14.12 -7.87 -9.89
C PRO A 380 -15.06 -6.86 -10.55
N VAL A 381 -15.55 -5.90 -9.77
CA VAL A 381 -16.49 -4.88 -10.25
C VAL A 381 -15.90 -3.49 -10.03
N VAL A 382 -16.07 -2.61 -11.02
CA VAL A 382 -15.86 -1.17 -10.86
C VAL A 382 -17.16 -0.43 -11.12
N ILE A 383 -17.47 0.52 -10.23
CA ILE A 383 -18.59 1.43 -10.37
C ILE A 383 -18.03 2.83 -10.62
N LEU A 384 -18.41 3.43 -11.75
CA LEU A 384 -18.00 4.77 -12.14
C LEU A 384 -19.16 5.72 -11.84
N PHE A 385 -19.04 6.48 -10.74
CA PHE A 385 -20.05 7.45 -10.33
C PHE A 385 -19.72 8.84 -10.84
N HIS A 386 -20.55 9.40 -11.71
CA HIS A 386 -20.45 10.81 -12.06
C HIS A 386 -20.99 11.67 -10.91
N THR A 387 -20.13 12.46 -10.32
CA THR A 387 -20.43 13.35 -9.20
C THR A 387 -20.03 14.79 -9.50
N ILE A 388 -20.25 15.68 -8.54
CA ILE A 388 -19.88 17.09 -8.63
C ILE A 388 -18.95 17.42 -7.47
N LYS A 389 -17.75 17.92 -7.76
CA LYS A 389 -16.81 18.39 -6.73
C LYS A 389 -17.40 19.60 -6.01
N GLY A 390 -17.43 19.54 -4.65
CA GLY A 390 -18.05 20.61 -3.86
C GLY A 390 -19.59 20.64 -3.94
N TYR A 391 -20.24 19.50 -4.21
CA TYR A 391 -21.70 19.40 -4.31
C TYR A 391 -22.40 20.03 -3.10
N SER A 392 -23.46 20.78 -3.36
CA SER A 392 -24.24 21.59 -2.42
C SER A 392 -23.56 22.87 -1.91
N MET A 393 -22.30 23.15 -2.27
CA MET A 393 -21.58 24.35 -1.81
C MET A 393 -21.93 25.62 -2.64
N GLY A 394 -22.74 25.50 -3.67
CA GLY A 394 -23.16 26.61 -4.52
C GLY A 394 -22.09 27.10 -5.49
N LEU A 395 -22.33 28.26 -6.11
CA LEU A 395 -21.47 28.83 -7.14
C LEU A 395 -20.05 29.15 -6.66
N SER A 396 -19.86 29.35 -5.36
CA SER A 396 -18.55 29.59 -4.75
C SER A 396 -17.74 28.30 -4.54
N GLY A 397 -18.35 27.11 -4.70
CA GLY A 397 -17.72 25.84 -4.38
C GLY A 397 -17.93 24.70 -5.40
N GLU A 398 -19.06 24.70 -6.12
CA GLU A 398 -19.38 23.60 -7.04
C GLU A 398 -18.61 23.73 -8.36
N SER A 399 -17.86 22.68 -8.72
CA SER A 399 -17.17 22.52 -10.00
C SER A 399 -16.15 23.61 -10.39
N ILE A 400 -15.82 24.53 -9.51
CA ILE A 400 -14.78 25.55 -9.77
C ILE A 400 -13.38 24.95 -9.61
N ASN A 401 -12.41 25.43 -10.36
CA ASN A 401 -11.03 24.90 -10.30
C ASN A 401 -10.39 25.05 -8.92
N THR A 402 -10.75 26.10 -8.16
CA THR A 402 -10.26 26.34 -6.80
C THR A 402 -10.99 25.55 -5.73
N ALA A 403 -12.00 24.74 -6.06
CA ALA A 403 -12.83 24.00 -5.10
C ALA A 403 -12.00 23.10 -4.15
N HIS A 404 -10.92 22.52 -4.65
CA HIS A 404 -10.05 21.66 -3.83
C HIS A 404 -9.38 22.41 -2.69
N GLN A 405 -9.05 23.69 -2.87
CA GLN A 405 -8.31 24.51 -1.91
C GLN A 405 -9.23 25.32 -0.96
N ILE A 406 -10.55 25.16 -1.08
CA ILE A 406 -11.50 25.88 -0.21
C ILE A 406 -11.32 25.39 1.23
N LYS A 407 -10.86 26.29 2.08
CA LYS A 407 -10.66 26.09 3.52
C LYS A 407 -11.53 27.01 4.37
N ASN A 408 -12.10 28.03 3.76
CA ASN A 408 -12.96 29.03 4.38
C ASN A 408 -14.22 29.23 3.55
N MET A 409 -15.33 29.48 4.21
CA MET A 409 -16.61 29.86 3.62
C MET A 409 -17.10 31.11 4.34
N ASN A 410 -17.61 32.08 3.60
CA ASN A 410 -18.22 33.25 4.19
C ASN A 410 -19.64 32.92 4.73
N ILE A 411 -20.29 33.86 5.40
CA ILE A 411 -21.60 33.64 6.01
C ILE A 411 -22.68 33.39 4.93
N ASP A 412 -22.61 34.06 3.79
CA ASP A 412 -23.55 33.87 2.70
C ASP A 412 -23.44 32.49 2.07
N ASP A 413 -22.20 32.01 1.86
CA ASP A 413 -21.95 30.63 1.40
C ASP A 413 -22.50 29.60 2.39
N LEU A 414 -22.35 29.82 3.70
CA LEU A 414 -22.88 28.93 4.73
C LEU A 414 -24.39 28.97 4.83
N ASN A 415 -25.01 30.12 4.62
CA ASN A 415 -26.46 30.24 4.54
C ASN A 415 -27.00 29.49 3.32
N TYR A 416 -26.40 29.69 2.15
CA TYR A 416 -26.75 28.91 0.96
C TYR A 416 -26.62 27.42 1.17
N PHE A 417 -25.48 26.99 1.76
CA PHE A 417 -25.20 25.58 2.07
C PHE A 417 -26.25 24.99 3.03
N LYS A 418 -26.62 25.74 4.09
CA LYS A 418 -27.70 25.39 5.03
C LYS A 418 -29.03 25.17 4.31
N GLU A 419 -29.43 26.12 3.43
CA GLU A 419 -30.67 26.04 2.65
C GLU A 419 -30.66 24.82 1.71
N ARG A 420 -29.58 24.60 0.99
CA ARG A 420 -29.42 23.43 0.10
C ARG A 420 -29.54 22.10 0.85
N LEU A 421 -29.14 22.06 2.10
CA LEU A 421 -29.22 20.87 2.97
C LEU A 421 -30.56 20.77 3.73
N ASN A 422 -31.47 21.71 3.55
CA ASN A 422 -32.74 21.79 4.29
C ASN A 422 -32.57 21.80 5.83
N LEU A 423 -31.55 22.49 6.34
CA LEU A 423 -31.24 22.56 7.76
C LEU A 423 -31.86 23.79 8.44
N ASN A 424 -33.18 23.84 8.45
CA ASN A 424 -33.96 25.00 8.93
C ASN A 424 -33.76 25.31 10.43
N ASN A 425 -33.29 24.36 11.22
CA ASN A 425 -33.06 24.51 12.68
C ASN A 425 -31.75 25.25 13.03
N ILE A 426 -30.90 25.56 12.05
CA ILE A 426 -29.64 26.25 12.26
C ILE A 426 -29.90 27.77 12.16
N ASN A 427 -29.62 28.50 13.24
CA ASN A 427 -29.77 29.96 13.27
C ASN A 427 -28.44 30.66 12.96
N ASP A 428 -28.45 31.99 12.80
CA ASP A 428 -27.27 32.80 12.49
C ASP A 428 -26.18 32.71 13.57
N GLN A 429 -26.55 32.53 14.84
CA GLN A 429 -25.61 32.36 15.93
C GLN A 429 -24.87 31.03 15.82
N ASP A 430 -25.58 29.97 15.45
CA ASP A 430 -25.00 28.63 15.19
C ASP A 430 -24.01 28.69 14.01
N ILE A 431 -24.33 29.43 12.93
CA ILE A 431 -23.43 29.63 11.79
C ILE A 431 -22.17 30.39 12.22
N LYS A 432 -22.30 31.52 12.94
CA LYS A 432 -21.17 32.33 13.41
C LYS A 432 -20.24 31.55 14.36
N SER A 433 -20.80 30.67 15.17
CA SER A 433 -20.04 29.81 16.09
C SER A 433 -19.49 28.54 15.46
N LEU A 434 -19.82 28.24 14.18
CA LEU A 434 -19.47 27.01 13.48
C LEU A 434 -19.89 25.75 14.27
N LYS A 435 -21.12 25.78 14.77
CA LYS A 435 -21.65 24.75 15.66
C LYS A 435 -21.87 23.42 14.94
N TYR A 436 -21.46 22.35 15.60
CA TYR A 436 -21.84 20.98 15.20
C TYR A 436 -23.30 20.70 15.57
N ILE A 437 -23.95 19.87 14.75
CA ILE A 437 -25.33 19.43 14.96
C ILE A 437 -25.37 17.92 15.20
N SER A 438 -26.29 17.49 16.04
CA SER A 438 -26.54 16.08 16.32
C SER A 438 -28.04 15.83 16.42
N PHE A 439 -28.44 14.58 16.33
CA PHE A 439 -29.83 14.18 16.53
C PHE A 439 -30.15 14.14 18.02
N GLU A 440 -31.37 14.50 18.35
CA GLU A 440 -31.92 14.25 19.68
C GLU A 440 -32.01 12.73 19.92
N LYS A 441 -31.69 12.29 21.13
CA LYS A 441 -31.82 10.88 21.49
C LYS A 441 -33.29 10.45 21.30
N ASN A 442 -33.49 9.30 20.69
CA ASN A 442 -34.79 8.71 20.35
C ASN A 442 -35.56 9.43 19.22
N SER A 443 -34.95 10.38 18.52
CA SER A 443 -35.55 10.88 17.27
C SER A 443 -35.55 9.76 16.20
N ASP A 444 -36.40 9.93 15.18
CA ASP A 444 -36.49 8.94 14.10
C ASP A 444 -35.16 8.74 13.38
N GLU A 445 -34.43 9.82 13.15
CA GLU A 445 -33.11 9.79 12.51
C GLU A 445 -32.06 9.07 13.38
N TYR A 446 -32.07 9.37 14.70
CA TYR A 446 -31.18 8.70 15.65
C TYR A 446 -31.47 7.20 15.68
N ASN A 447 -32.73 6.81 15.85
CA ASN A 447 -33.12 5.41 15.92
C ASN A 447 -32.80 4.69 14.60
N TYR A 448 -33.14 5.27 13.45
CA TYR A 448 -32.86 4.71 12.13
C TYR A 448 -31.37 4.47 11.93
N LEU A 449 -30.52 5.48 12.20
CA LEU A 449 -29.07 5.38 12.06
C LEU A 449 -28.51 4.19 12.87
N HIS A 450 -28.89 4.07 14.13
CA HIS A 450 -28.41 3.00 15.02
C HIS A 450 -28.99 1.63 14.64
N GLU A 451 -30.26 1.53 14.25
CA GLU A 451 -30.85 0.29 13.78
C GLU A 451 -30.22 -0.23 12.51
N ARG A 452 -29.92 0.65 11.54
CA ARG A 452 -29.20 0.25 10.33
C ARG A 452 -27.80 -0.30 10.67
N ARG A 453 -27.06 0.35 11.56
CA ARG A 453 -25.75 -0.13 11.98
C ARG A 453 -25.83 -1.45 12.76
N LYS A 454 -26.83 -1.61 13.61
CA LYS A 454 -27.10 -2.87 14.32
C LYS A 454 -27.43 -4.01 13.33
N TYR A 455 -28.27 -3.75 12.34
CA TYR A 455 -28.59 -4.71 11.27
C TYR A 455 -27.34 -5.14 10.47
N LEU A 456 -26.36 -4.25 10.30
CA LEU A 456 -25.09 -4.49 9.62
C LEU A 456 -23.95 -4.86 10.59
N ASN A 457 -24.27 -5.44 11.75
CA ASN A 457 -23.37 -5.97 12.77
C ASN A 457 -22.55 -4.94 13.56
N GLY A 458 -22.75 -3.65 13.39
CA GLY A 458 -22.05 -2.63 14.19
C GLY A 458 -21.46 -1.49 13.35
N TYR A 459 -20.59 -0.73 13.97
CA TYR A 459 -20.05 0.50 13.40
C TYR A 459 -18.75 0.28 12.63
N ILE A 460 -18.56 1.08 11.58
CA ILE A 460 -17.38 1.11 10.72
C ILE A 460 -16.97 2.59 10.51
N PRO A 461 -15.66 2.90 10.36
CA PRO A 461 -14.51 2.03 10.49
C PRO A 461 -14.26 1.57 11.92
N SER A 462 -13.71 0.38 12.07
CA SER A 462 -13.23 -0.16 13.33
C SER A 462 -12.01 -1.05 13.09
N ARG A 463 -11.08 -1.10 14.04
CA ARG A 463 -9.83 -1.84 13.89
C ARG A 463 -9.46 -2.55 15.20
N LEU A 464 -8.98 -3.77 15.11
CA LEU A 464 -8.38 -4.48 16.24
C LEU A 464 -6.91 -4.05 16.40
N LYS A 465 -6.54 -3.54 17.56
CA LYS A 465 -5.12 -3.23 17.87
C LYS A 465 -4.25 -4.47 17.88
N ASN A 466 -4.78 -5.56 18.43
CA ASN A 466 -4.09 -6.85 18.52
C ASN A 466 -5.08 -7.98 18.27
N SER A 467 -4.57 -9.11 17.78
CA SER A 467 -5.38 -10.33 17.70
C SER A 467 -5.68 -10.88 19.10
N THR A 468 -6.86 -11.44 19.26
CA THR A 468 -7.24 -12.24 20.44
C THR A 468 -6.68 -13.66 20.36
N VAL A 469 -6.22 -14.07 19.17
CA VAL A 469 -5.63 -15.39 18.92
C VAL A 469 -4.15 -15.38 19.28
N THR A 470 -3.76 -16.19 20.22
CA THR A 470 -2.35 -16.41 20.58
C THR A 470 -1.75 -17.54 19.75
N ILE A 471 -0.45 -17.49 19.49
CA ILE A 471 0.28 -18.54 18.79
C ILE A 471 1.46 -19.02 19.63
N ASN A 472 1.70 -20.33 19.63
CA ASN A 472 2.84 -20.93 20.30
C ASN A 472 4.05 -20.84 19.38
N LEU A 473 4.99 -19.98 19.72
CA LEU A 473 6.21 -19.75 18.94
C LEU A 473 7.28 -20.81 19.23
N PRO A 474 8.15 -21.11 18.26
CA PRO A 474 9.31 -21.97 18.49
C PRO A 474 10.25 -21.35 19.52
N SER A 475 10.95 -22.20 20.27
CA SER A 475 12.03 -21.80 21.15
C SER A 475 13.32 -21.56 20.35
N LEU A 476 14.25 -20.82 20.92
CA LEU A 476 15.56 -20.64 20.28
C LEU A 476 16.28 -21.97 20.04
N LYS A 477 16.06 -23.00 20.88
CA LYS A 477 16.63 -24.36 20.73
C LYS A 477 16.17 -25.07 19.47
N ASP A 478 15.00 -24.74 18.94
CA ASP A 478 14.50 -25.35 17.68
C ASP A 478 15.40 -25.01 16.48
N PHE A 479 16.21 -23.97 16.59
CA PHE A 479 17.19 -23.54 15.57
C PHE A 479 18.62 -24.07 15.83
N SER A 480 18.81 -24.96 16.79
CA SER A 480 20.14 -25.46 17.23
C SER A 480 21.00 -26.04 16.10
N SER A 481 20.41 -26.59 15.05
CA SER A 481 21.16 -27.05 13.87
C SER A 481 21.96 -25.95 13.16
N LEU A 482 21.59 -24.69 13.35
CA LEU A 482 22.26 -23.51 12.79
C LEU A 482 23.27 -22.92 13.76
N PHE A 483 23.31 -23.39 15.00
CA PHE A 483 24.29 -22.96 16.01
C PHE A 483 25.60 -23.75 15.97
N ASN A 484 25.57 -24.93 15.38
CA ASN A 484 26.74 -25.78 15.18
C ASN A 484 27.53 -25.34 13.94
N GLU A 485 28.80 -25.66 13.90
CA GLU A 485 29.63 -25.51 12.71
C GLU A 485 29.01 -26.25 11.52
N GLN A 486 28.90 -25.57 10.38
CA GLN A 486 28.29 -26.15 9.19
C GLN A 486 29.31 -27.00 8.44
N LYS A 487 28.96 -28.26 8.12
CA LYS A 487 29.85 -29.23 7.42
C LYS A 487 30.27 -28.74 6.02
N LYS A 488 29.49 -27.88 5.37
CA LYS A 488 29.76 -27.29 4.05
C LYS A 488 29.69 -25.78 4.14
N ASN A 489 30.43 -25.10 3.31
CA ASN A 489 30.26 -23.66 3.14
C ASN A 489 28.84 -23.39 2.61
N ILE A 490 28.16 -22.47 3.25
CA ILE A 490 26.80 -22.02 2.83
C ILE A 490 26.74 -20.49 2.82
N SER A 491 25.76 -19.96 2.13
CA SER A 491 25.44 -18.54 2.15
C SER A 491 24.41 -18.22 3.25
N THR A 492 24.25 -16.95 3.60
CA THR A 492 23.19 -16.53 4.53
C THR A 492 21.81 -16.69 3.90
N THR A 493 21.68 -16.64 2.57
CA THR A 493 20.43 -16.99 1.86
C THR A 493 20.03 -18.46 2.11
N ILE A 494 20.98 -19.38 1.99
CA ILE A 494 20.72 -20.81 2.30
C ILE A 494 20.45 -21.01 3.80
N ALA A 495 21.12 -20.29 4.69
CA ALA A 495 20.81 -20.31 6.12
C ALA A 495 19.35 -19.87 6.39
N PHE A 496 18.90 -18.81 5.72
CA PHE A 496 17.50 -18.37 5.79
C PHE A 496 16.52 -19.45 5.28
N VAL A 497 16.79 -20.07 4.14
CA VAL A 497 15.94 -21.18 3.62
C VAL A 497 15.84 -22.33 4.62
N ARG A 498 16.93 -22.65 5.34
CA ARG A 498 16.90 -23.64 6.41
C ARG A 498 16.05 -23.22 7.60
N ILE A 499 16.11 -21.93 8.00
CA ILE A 499 15.23 -21.37 9.03
C ILE A 499 13.77 -21.50 8.60
N LEU A 500 13.46 -21.11 7.37
CA LEU A 500 12.10 -21.23 6.83
C LEU A 500 11.60 -22.68 6.85
N ASN A 501 12.45 -23.65 6.50
CA ASN A 501 12.12 -25.07 6.61
C ASN A 501 11.89 -25.54 8.06
N ILE A 502 12.63 -25.01 9.05
CA ILE A 502 12.38 -25.30 10.47
C ILE A 502 11.00 -24.78 10.88
N LEU A 503 10.67 -23.54 10.50
CA LEU A 503 9.37 -22.93 10.79
C LEU A 503 8.21 -23.67 10.13
N LEU A 504 8.37 -24.09 8.88
CA LEU A 504 7.37 -24.87 8.12
C LEU A 504 7.15 -26.30 8.64
N LYS A 505 8.07 -26.81 9.43
CA LYS A 505 7.91 -28.11 10.12
C LYS A 505 7.32 -27.98 11.52
N ASN A 506 7.29 -26.79 12.10
CA ASN A 506 6.77 -26.57 13.44
C ASN A 506 5.26 -26.73 13.46
N LYS A 507 4.75 -27.69 14.25
CA LYS A 507 3.34 -28.11 14.30
C LYS A 507 2.36 -26.97 14.67
N PHE A 508 2.80 -25.95 15.37
CA PHE A 508 1.94 -24.86 15.85
C PHE A 508 1.82 -23.68 14.89
N ILE A 509 2.88 -23.42 14.09
CA ILE A 509 2.93 -22.22 13.24
C ILE A 509 3.06 -22.50 11.75
N LYS A 510 3.31 -23.75 11.33
CA LYS A 510 3.57 -24.14 9.93
C LYS A 510 2.54 -23.54 8.94
N ASP A 511 1.25 -23.58 9.29
CA ASP A 511 0.16 -23.10 8.43
C ASP A 511 0.04 -21.57 8.40
N LYS A 512 0.69 -20.88 9.34
CA LYS A 512 0.72 -19.42 9.47
C LYS A 512 1.93 -18.78 8.79
N ILE A 513 2.93 -19.56 8.43
CA ILE A 513 4.11 -19.10 7.67
C ILE A 513 3.71 -18.89 6.22
N VAL A 514 3.93 -17.70 5.70
CA VAL A 514 3.60 -17.35 4.30
C VAL A 514 4.85 -16.81 3.60
N PRO A 515 5.53 -17.65 2.80
CA PRO A 515 6.56 -17.16 1.89
C PRO A 515 5.92 -16.39 0.73
N ILE A 516 6.46 -15.22 0.42
CA ILE A 516 6.01 -14.35 -0.67
C ILE A 516 7.21 -14.04 -1.56
N ILE A 517 7.02 -14.13 -2.87
CA ILE A 517 8.12 -14.06 -3.85
C ILE A 517 7.67 -13.30 -5.09
N ALA A 518 8.61 -12.57 -5.70
CA ALA A 518 8.46 -11.92 -7.01
C ALA A 518 9.22 -12.70 -8.09
N ASP A 519 8.80 -13.95 -8.36
CA ASP A 519 9.32 -14.85 -9.42
C ASP A 519 10.79 -15.29 -9.30
N GLU A 520 11.37 -15.32 -8.09
CA GLU A 520 12.81 -15.56 -7.91
C GLU A 520 13.15 -16.71 -6.95
N ALA A 521 12.19 -17.62 -6.73
CA ALA A 521 12.37 -18.71 -5.76
C ALA A 521 13.56 -19.62 -6.05
N ARG A 522 13.86 -19.92 -7.32
CA ARG A 522 15.01 -20.75 -7.72
C ARG A 522 16.33 -20.03 -7.47
N THR A 523 16.40 -18.74 -7.73
CA THR A 523 17.55 -17.90 -7.44
C THR A 523 17.93 -17.92 -5.96
N PHE A 524 16.93 -17.99 -5.09
CA PHE A 524 17.13 -18.02 -3.64
C PHE A 524 17.27 -19.45 -3.05
N GLY A 525 17.26 -20.49 -3.89
CA GLY A 525 17.34 -21.89 -3.46
C GLY A 525 16.07 -22.37 -2.75
N MET A 526 14.91 -21.81 -3.10
CA MET A 526 13.61 -22.13 -2.48
C MET A 526 12.77 -23.13 -3.29
N GLU A 527 13.26 -23.62 -4.42
CA GLU A 527 12.54 -24.52 -5.32
C GLU A 527 12.04 -25.81 -4.63
N GLY A 528 12.75 -26.28 -3.61
CA GLY A 528 12.32 -27.41 -2.80
C GLY A 528 10.99 -27.19 -2.08
N LEU A 529 10.62 -25.95 -1.82
CA LEU A 529 9.33 -25.59 -1.21
C LEU A 529 8.15 -25.77 -2.17
N PHE A 530 8.37 -25.75 -3.49
CA PHE A 530 7.30 -25.98 -4.47
C PHE A 530 6.65 -27.34 -4.27
N ARG A 531 7.45 -28.37 -4.00
CA ARG A 531 6.95 -29.69 -3.68
C ARG A 531 6.34 -29.78 -2.29
N GLN A 532 6.99 -29.16 -1.29
CA GLN A 532 6.63 -29.29 0.13
C GLN A 532 5.32 -28.59 0.45
N ILE A 533 5.15 -27.34 0.05
CA ILE A 533 4.02 -26.49 0.43
C ILE A 533 3.26 -25.90 -0.77
N GLY A 534 3.84 -25.94 -1.97
CA GLY A 534 3.24 -25.52 -3.24
C GLY A 534 3.00 -24.03 -3.37
N ILE A 535 2.82 -23.61 -4.60
CA ILE A 535 2.47 -22.24 -4.99
C ILE A 535 0.95 -22.12 -4.96
N TYR A 536 0.45 -21.04 -4.36
CA TYR A 536 -0.98 -20.77 -4.37
C TYR A 536 -1.45 -20.30 -5.75
N ASN A 537 -2.48 -20.97 -6.27
CA ASN A 537 -3.22 -20.51 -7.42
C ASN A 537 -4.71 -20.79 -7.18
N SER A 538 -5.54 -19.73 -7.23
CA SER A 538 -6.98 -19.83 -6.95
C SER A 538 -7.73 -20.82 -7.83
N LYS A 539 -7.21 -21.11 -9.03
CA LYS A 539 -7.78 -22.06 -10.03
C LYS A 539 -7.14 -23.44 -9.99
N GLY A 540 -6.10 -23.65 -9.17
CA GLY A 540 -5.26 -24.85 -9.24
C GLY A 540 -4.33 -24.84 -10.46
N GLN A 541 -3.80 -26.01 -10.84
CA GLN A 541 -2.91 -26.18 -11.99
C GLN A 541 -3.62 -26.92 -13.12
N ASN A 542 -4.12 -26.20 -14.11
CA ASN A 542 -4.89 -26.73 -15.23
C ASN A 542 -4.01 -27.06 -16.47
N TYR A 543 -2.72 -27.20 -16.27
CA TYR A 543 -1.73 -27.55 -17.28
C TYR A 543 -0.71 -28.51 -16.68
N THR A 544 0.02 -29.24 -17.55
CA THR A 544 1.15 -30.05 -17.13
C THR A 544 2.40 -29.18 -17.09
N PRO A 545 3.07 -29.02 -15.93
CA PRO A 545 4.30 -28.23 -15.87
C PRO A 545 5.40 -28.92 -16.69
N GLN A 546 6.20 -28.12 -17.39
CA GLN A 546 7.27 -28.60 -18.26
C GLN A 546 8.32 -29.43 -17.49
N ASP A 547 8.54 -29.08 -16.22
CA ASP A 547 9.52 -29.72 -15.33
C ASP A 547 8.91 -30.79 -14.42
N LYS A 548 7.76 -31.39 -14.79
CA LYS A 548 7.01 -32.35 -13.97
C LYS A 548 7.84 -33.54 -13.50
N ASP A 549 8.82 -33.96 -14.29
CA ASP A 549 9.67 -35.10 -13.99
C ASP A 549 10.84 -34.74 -13.04
N GLN A 550 10.99 -33.46 -12.70
CA GLN A 550 12.00 -32.99 -11.74
C GLN A 550 11.50 -33.16 -10.31
N ILE A 551 12.43 -33.40 -9.36
CA ILE A 551 12.10 -33.53 -7.93
C ILE A 551 11.44 -32.26 -7.37
N ALA A 552 11.86 -31.09 -7.83
CA ALA A 552 11.40 -29.78 -7.40
C ALA A 552 10.67 -29.03 -8.54
N TYR A 553 9.68 -29.70 -9.17
CA TYR A 553 8.92 -29.10 -10.26
C TYR A 553 8.02 -27.94 -9.78
N TYR A 554 7.66 -27.05 -10.69
CA TYR A 554 6.76 -25.93 -10.47
C TYR A 554 5.33 -26.42 -10.21
N ARG A 555 4.91 -26.40 -8.93
CA ARG A 555 3.64 -26.98 -8.49
C ARG A 555 2.71 -25.91 -7.95
N GLU A 556 1.57 -25.74 -8.63
CA GLU A 556 0.49 -24.86 -8.21
C GLU A 556 -0.73 -25.63 -7.73
N TYR A 557 -1.43 -25.13 -6.73
CA TYR A 557 -2.76 -25.64 -6.35
C TYR A 557 -3.46 -24.66 -5.40
N ASN A 558 -4.78 -24.82 -5.26
CA ASN A 558 -5.62 -23.85 -4.54
C ASN A 558 -5.36 -23.77 -3.02
N LYS A 559 -4.66 -24.75 -2.44
CA LYS A 559 -4.19 -24.73 -1.05
C LYS A 559 -2.68 -24.50 -0.93
N GLY A 560 -2.03 -24.11 -2.01
CA GLY A 560 -0.62 -23.74 -1.99
C GLY A 560 -0.33 -22.65 -0.96
N GLN A 561 0.85 -22.68 -0.38
CA GLN A 561 1.21 -21.78 0.71
C GLN A 561 2.05 -20.59 0.28
N ILE A 562 2.83 -20.74 -0.80
CA ILE A 562 3.66 -19.69 -1.36
C ILE A 562 2.79 -18.73 -2.17
N LEU A 563 2.87 -17.44 -1.89
CA LEU A 563 2.33 -16.38 -2.74
C LEU A 563 3.42 -15.95 -3.73
N GLN A 564 3.26 -16.38 -4.97
CA GLN A 564 4.12 -16.01 -6.09
C GLN A 564 3.41 -14.96 -6.94
N GLU A 565 3.96 -13.73 -6.99
CA GLU A 565 3.26 -12.58 -7.55
C GLU A 565 3.77 -12.18 -8.96
N GLY A 566 4.69 -12.97 -9.54
CA GLY A 566 5.35 -12.63 -10.80
C GLY A 566 6.39 -11.52 -10.60
N ILE A 567 6.97 -11.01 -11.69
CA ILE A 567 7.95 -9.92 -11.66
C ILE A 567 7.21 -8.61 -11.32
N ASN A 568 6.81 -8.49 -10.05
CA ASN A 568 5.99 -7.39 -9.55
C ASN A 568 6.25 -7.19 -8.04
N GLU A 569 7.28 -6.44 -7.72
CA GLU A 569 7.69 -6.18 -6.34
C GLU A 569 6.63 -5.40 -5.56
N LEU A 570 5.93 -4.45 -6.21
CA LEU A 570 4.85 -3.70 -5.57
C LEU A 570 3.66 -4.60 -5.21
N GLY A 571 3.31 -5.54 -6.10
CA GLY A 571 2.27 -6.53 -5.84
C GLY A 571 2.67 -7.52 -4.74
N ALA A 572 3.91 -8.01 -4.76
CA ALA A 572 4.43 -8.90 -3.73
C ALA A 572 4.49 -8.20 -2.36
N ALA A 573 4.91 -6.93 -2.31
CA ALA A 573 4.89 -6.12 -1.10
C ALA A 573 3.46 -5.85 -0.61
N SER A 574 2.49 -5.65 -1.50
CA SER A 574 1.06 -5.51 -1.16
C SER A 574 0.48 -6.82 -0.58
N SER A 575 0.85 -7.98 -1.14
CA SER A 575 0.52 -9.30 -0.57
C SER A 575 1.13 -9.49 0.81
N TRP A 576 2.40 -9.07 0.99
CA TRP A 576 3.05 -9.10 2.29
C TRP A 576 2.34 -8.20 3.29
N LEU A 577 1.93 -7.00 2.91
CA LEU A 577 1.21 -6.07 3.77
C LEU A 577 -0.15 -6.64 4.20
N ALA A 578 -0.92 -7.24 3.28
CA ALA A 578 -2.19 -7.90 3.60
C ALA A 578 -2.00 -9.03 4.62
N ALA A 579 -0.96 -9.85 4.47
CA ALA A 579 -0.60 -10.90 5.41
C ALA A 579 -0.07 -10.34 6.74
N ALA A 580 0.79 -9.31 6.71
CA ALA A 580 1.42 -8.69 7.87
C ALA A 580 0.43 -7.93 8.78
N THR A 581 -0.74 -7.56 8.25
CA THR A 581 -1.81 -6.89 9.00
C THR A 581 -3.02 -7.79 9.28
N SER A 582 -2.96 -9.06 8.91
CA SER A 582 -4.04 -10.04 9.11
C SER A 582 -4.42 -10.23 10.59
N TYR A 583 -3.49 -10.02 11.52
CA TYR A 583 -3.77 -10.02 12.97
C TYR A 583 -4.86 -9.00 13.33
N SER A 584 -4.92 -7.89 12.62
CA SER A 584 -5.87 -6.79 12.81
C SER A 584 -7.11 -6.92 11.93
N THR A 585 -6.93 -7.20 10.63
CA THR A 585 -8.03 -7.26 9.65
C THR A 585 -8.87 -8.52 9.75
N ASN A 586 -8.27 -9.63 10.17
CA ASN A 586 -8.90 -10.95 10.21
C ASN A 586 -8.85 -11.64 11.58
N ASN A 587 -8.35 -10.95 12.61
CA ASN A 587 -8.09 -11.54 13.91
C ASN A 587 -7.29 -12.86 13.82
N LEU A 588 -6.35 -12.92 12.88
CA LEU A 588 -5.54 -14.10 12.59
C LEU A 588 -4.07 -13.71 12.40
N PRO A 589 -3.19 -13.96 13.38
CA PRO A 589 -1.76 -13.72 13.21
C PRO A 589 -1.19 -14.60 12.11
N ILE A 590 -0.67 -13.98 11.06
CA ILE A 590 0.08 -14.59 9.96
C ILE A 590 1.52 -14.09 10.04
N ILE A 591 2.47 -14.94 9.70
CA ILE A 591 3.91 -14.67 9.74
C ILE A 591 4.43 -14.66 8.31
N PRO A 592 4.39 -13.52 7.62
CA PRO A 592 4.84 -13.41 6.24
C PRO A 592 6.35 -13.16 6.16
N PHE A 593 6.96 -13.80 5.17
CA PHE A 593 8.34 -13.58 4.74
C PHE A 593 8.32 -13.19 3.26
N TYR A 594 8.57 -11.91 2.96
CA TYR A 594 8.71 -11.46 1.58
C TYR A 594 10.19 -11.41 1.22
N ILE A 595 10.57 -12.16 0.18
CA ILE A 595 11.93 -12.34 -0.29
C ILE A 595 12.06 -11.74 -1.67
N TYR A 596 13.06 -10.88 -1.86
CA TYR A 596 13.28 -10.12 -3.09
C TYR A 596 14.75 -9.71 -3.24
N TYR A 597 15.16 -9.34 -4.45
CA TYR A 597 16.45 -8.67 -4.64
C TYR A 597 16.48 -7.37 -3.84
N SER A 598 17.44 -7.20 -2.94
CA SER A 598 17.48 -6.10 -1.97
C SER A 598 17.44 -4.72 -2.61
N ILE A 599 18.04 -4.57 -3.80
CA ILE A 599 18.01 -3.32 -4.56
C ILE A 599 16.58 -2.91 -4.99
N PHE A 600 15.71 -3.88 -5.30
CA PHE A 600 14.34 -3.62 -5.76
C PHE A 600 13.31 -3.49 -4.62
N GLY A 601 13.74 -3.52 -3.37
CA GLY A 601 12.91 -3.27 -2.21
C GLY A 601 12.66 -1.78 -1.96
N PHE A 602 13.34 -1.21 -0.97
CA PHE A 602 13.12 0.19 -0.55
C PHE A 602 13.30 1.23 -1.66
N GLN A 603 14.23 1.00 -2.60
CA GLN A 603 14.42 1.89 -3.74
C GLN A 603 13.21 1.92 -4.68
N ARG A 604 12.51 0.79 -4.87
CA ARG A 604 11.40 0.67 -5.83
C ARG A 604 10.02 0.78 -5.21
N VAL A 605 9.84 0.26 -3.99
CA VAL A 605 8.54 0.18 -3.30
C VAL A 605 8.61 0.81 -1.89
N GLY A 606 9.49 1.78 -1.70
CA GLY A 606 9.75 2.42 -0.40
C GLY A 606 8.53 3.11 0.18
N ASP A 607 7.69 3.73 -0.65
CA ASP A 607 6.45 4.38 -0.23
C ASP A 607 5.47 3.36 0.39
N LEU A 608 5.33 2.18 -0.21
CA LEU A 608 4.51 1.12 0.37
C LEU A 608 5.09 0.61 1.70
N PHE A 609 6.42 0.49 1.84
CA PHE A 609 7.02 0.11 3.11
C PHE A 609 6.86 1.20 4.18
N TRP A 610 6.89 2.48 3.80
CA TRP A 610 6.53 3.58 4.69
C TRP A 610 5.07 3.47 5.16
N ALA A 611 4.13 3.31 4.23
CA ALA A 611 2.71 3.10 4.53
C ALA A 611 2.47 1.85 5.39
N SER A 612 3.27 0.79 5.20
CA SER A 612 3.24 -0.42 6.03
C SER A 612 3.62 -0.14 7.48
N GLY A 613 4.53 0.81 7.71
CA GLY A 613 4.88 1.29 9.04
C GLY A 613 3.71 1.97 9.74
N ASP A 614 2.98 2.83 9.04
CA ASP A 614 1.76 3.48 9.52
C ASP A 614 0.64 2.45 9.78
N GLN A 615 0.46 1.48 8.87
CA GLN A 615 -0.53 0.39 9.01
C GLN A 615 -0.18 -0.61 10.11
N GLN A 616 0.98 -0.47 10.75
CA GLN A 616 1.46 -1.29 11.86
C GLN A 616 1.67 -2.76 11.45
N ALA A 617 2.27 -2.97 10.28
CA ALA A 617 2.60 -4.28 9.76
C ALA A 617 3.55 -5.07 10.69
N ARG A 618 3.39 -6.41 10.74
CA ARG A 618 4.24 -7.36 11.47
C ARG A 618 4.68 -8.47 10.52
N GLY A 619 5.97 -8.59 10.28
CA GLY A 619 6.50 -9.58 9.34
C GLY A 619 7.96 -9.35 9.01
N PHE A 620 8.46 -10.12 8.08
CA PHE A 620 9.85 -10.11 7.67
C PHE A 620 9.97 -9.74 6.18
N LEU A 621 10.85 -8.79 5.91
CA LEU A 621 11.34 -8.44 4.59
C LEU A 621 12.76 -8.98 4.47
N ILE A 622 13.02 -9.81 3.47
CA ILE A 622 14.31 -10.45 3.25
C ILE A 622 14.91 -9.92 1.95
N GLY A 623 15.87 -9.01 2.07
CA GLY A 623 16.66 -8.51 0.96
C GLY A 623 17.71 -9.55 0.56
N ALA A 624 17.36 -10.42 -0.37
CA ALA A 624 18.24 -11.49 -0.82
C ALA A 624 19.18 -11.01 -1.91
N THR A 625 20.31 -11.70 -2.04
CA THR A 625 21.41 -11.36 -2.95
C THR A 625 21.89 -9.91 -2.78
N SER A 626 22.02 -9.48 -1.53
CA SER A 626 22.49 -8.14 -1.21
C SER A 626 24.01 -7.99 -1.21
N GLY A 627 24.47 -6.76 -1.10
CA GLY A 627 25.89 -6.40 -1.03
C GLY A 627 26.47 -6.04 -2.41
N ARG A 628 27.08 -4.86 -2.50
CA ARG A 628 27.59 -4.31 -3.78
C ARG A 628 28.73 -5.12 -4.39
N THR A 629 29.52 -5.79 -3.56
CA THR A 629 30.63 -6.63 -4.05
C THR A 629 30.33 -8.11 -3.91
N THR A 630 29.29 -8.48 -3.17
CA THR A 630 28.98 -9.89 -2.88
C THR A 630 28.11 -10.51 -3.97
N LEU A 631 27.18 -9.76 -4.53
CA LEU A 631 26.48 -10.15 -5.75
C LEU A 631 27.35 -9.83 -6.97
N ASN A 632 28.18 -10.78 -7.37
CA ASN A 632 29.13 -10.61 -8.48
C ASN A 632 28.47 -10.88 -9.84
N GLY A 633 28.95 -10.19 -10.88
CA GLY A 633 28.63 -10.44 -12.29
C GLY A 633 27.37 -9.75 -12.81
N GLU A 634 26.43 -9.33 -11.96
CA GLU A 634 25.15 -8.74 -12.38
C GLU A 634 25.19 -7.21 -12.49
N GLY A 635 26.13 -6.55 -11.81
CA GLY A 635 26.44 -5.15 -12.01
C GLY A 635 25.45 -4.16 -11.44
N LEU A 636 25.45 -2.96 -12.04
CA LEU A 636 24.85 -1.73 -11.54
C LEU A 636 23.41 -1.86 -11.07
N GLN A 637 22.57 -2.57 -11.82
CA GLN A 637 21.13 -2.63 -11.55
C GLN A 637 20.75 -3.57 -10.39
N HIS A 638 21.67 -4.49 -10.00
CA HIS A 638 21.35 -5.53 -9.00
C HIS A 638 22.19 -5.41 -7.72
N GLU A 639 23.34 -4.74 -7.78
CA GLU A 639 24.27 -4.63 -6.66
C GLU A 639 23.85 -3.55 -5.65
N ASP A 640 23.21 -4.00 -4.57
CA ASP A 640 22.72 -3.13 -3.49
C ASP A 640 23.85 -2.62 -2.59
N GLY A 641 23.91 -1.32 -2.40
CA GLY A 641 24.81 -0.68 -1.44
C GLY A 641 24.10 0.30 -0.49
N HIS A 642 22.75 0.41 -0.52
CA HIS A 642 22.06 1.49 0.19
C HIS A 642 20.69 1.13 0.79
N SER A 643 20.21 -0.10 0.65
CA SER A 643 18.89 -0.48 1.17
C SER A 643 18.75 -0.30 2.69
N HIS A 644 19.82 -0.51 3.47
CA HIS A 644 19.83 -0.24 4.91
C HIS A 644 19.69 1.24 5.25
N ILE A 645 20.16 2.14 4.39
CA ILE A 645 20.00 3.59 4.56
C ILE A 645 18.54 3.97 4.34
N HIS A 646 17.91 3.42 3.32
CA HIS A 646 16.48 3.62 3.07
C HIS A 646 15.61 3.06 4.22
N SER A 647 15.92 1.85 4.71
CA SER A 647 15.17 1.24 5.81
C SER A 647 15.25 2.05 7.11
N LEU A 648 16.36 2.75 7.35
CA LEU A 648 16.56 3.63 8.51
C LEU A 648 15.51 4.74 8.59
N THR A 649 15.02 5.23 7.45
CA THR A 649 14.02 6.31 7.38
C THR A 649 12.68 5.92 8.00
N ILE A 650 12.39 4.63 8.15
CA ILE A 650 11.13 4.13 8.67
C ILE A 650 11.27 3.78 10.16
N PRO A 651 10.58 4.51 11.06
CA PRO A 651 10.83 4.43 12.51
C PRO A 651 10.63 3.06 13.14
N ASN A 652 9.70 2.25 12.61
CA ASN A 652 9.36 0.91 13.13
C ASN A 652 9.85 -0.24 12.23
N CYS A 653 10.74 0.04 11.30
CA CYS A 653 11.52 -0.98 10.58
C CYS A 653 12.82 -1.26 11.33
N VAL A 654 13.07 -2.51 11.70
CA VAL A 654 14.28 -2.96 12.39
C VAL A 654 15.17 -3.71 11.39
N SER A 655 16.39 -3.21 11.11
CA SER A 655 17.22 -3.75 10.04
C SER A 655 18.49 -4.41 10.50
N TYR A 656 18.84 -5.57 9.87
CA TYR A 656 20.02 -6.37 10.18
C TYR A 656 20.75 -6.86 8.93
N ASP A 657 22.09 -6.94 9.02
CA ASP A 657 23.01 -7.51 8.01
C ASP A 657 23.86 -8.63 8.64
N PRO A 658 23.28 -9.84 8.86
CA PRO A 658 23.98 -10.94 9.51
C PRO A 658 25.06 -11.55 8.62
N ALA A 659 26.18 -11.95 9.24
CA ALA A 659 27.28 -12.68 8.61
C ALA A 659 27.11 -14.19 8.70
N TYR A 660 26.52 -14.72 9.77
CA TYR A 660 26.51 -16.16 10.08
C TYR A 660 25.10 -16.72 10.24
N ALA A 661 24.96 -18.02 10.02
CA ALA A 661 23.70 -18.75 10.13
C ALA A 661 23.04 -18.62 11.51
N TYR A 662 23.85 -18.68 12.59
CA TYR A 662 23.35 -18.51 13.96
C TYR A 662 22.88 -17.07 14.24
N GLU A 663 23.51 -16.04 13.65
CA GLU A 663 23.06 -14.66 13.78
C GLU A 663 21.67 -14.50 13.16
N MET A 664 21.48 -15.05 11.95
CA MET A 664 20.20 -15.06 11.24
C MET A 664 19.10 -15.73 12.09
N ALA A 665 19.41 -16.89 12.68
CA ALA A 665 18.45 -17.65 13.50
C ALA A 665 18.05 -16.87 14.77
N VAL A 666 19.01 -16.26 15.47
CA VAL A 666 18.75 -15.43 16.65
C VAL A 666 17.91 -14.20 16.29
N ILE A 667 18.20 -13.53 15.18
CA ILE A 667 17.45 -12.33 14.72
C ILE A 667 16.01 -12.70 14.33
N VAL A 668 15.82 -13.78 13.57
CA VAL A 668 14.47 -14.23 13.18
C VAL A 668 13.67 -14.65 14.42
N HIS A 669 14.28 -15.38 15.36
CA HIS A 669 13.62 -15.76 16.61
C HIS A 669 13.22 -14.52 17.44
N ASP A 670 14.11 -13.54 17.61
CA ASP A 670 13.79 -12.28 18.29
C ASP A 670 12.61 -11.55 17.65
N GLY A 671 12.58 -11.49 16.31
CA GLY A 671 11.48 -10.93 15.54
C GLY A 671 10.15 -11.65 15.78
N LEU A 672 10.16 -12.98 15.79
CA LEU A 672 8.97 -13.78 16.10
C LEU A 672 8.43 -13.45 17.51
N ILE A 673 9.29 -13.40 18.52
CA ILE A 673 8.89 -13.09 19.91
C ILE A 673 8.37 -11.66 20.02
N LYS A 674 9.03 -10.67 19.41
CA LYS A 674 8.62 -9.26 19.47
C LYS A 674 7.32 -8.97 18.75
N MET A 675 7.07 -9.61 17.59
CA MET A 675 5.88 -9.33 16.78
C MET A 675 4.66 -10.20 17.13
N TYR A 676 4.89 -11.42 17.62
CA TYR A 676 3.82 -12.42 17.81
C TYR A 676 3.77 -13.06 19.20
N GLY A 677 4.63 -12.63 20.12
CA GLY A 677 4.66 -13.11 21.52
C GLY A 677 3.53 -12.48 22.36
N LYS A 678 3.64 -12.62 23.69
CA LYS A 678 2.61 -12.14 24.65
C LYS A 678 2.34 -10.64 24.57
N ASN A 679 3.36 -9.82 24.30
CA ASN A 679 3.27 -8.36 24.19
C ASN A 679 3.74 -7.92 22.79
N PRO A 680 2.93 -8.13 21.76
CA PRO A 680 3.35 -7.93 20.40
C PRO A 680 3.59 -6.44 20.10
N LYS A 681 4.71 -6.17 19.41
CA LYS A 681 5.09 -4.83 18.94
C LYS A 681 4.74 -4.63 17.48
N ASN A 682 4.31 -3.45 17.13
CA ASN A 682 4.02 -3.04 15.74
C ASN A 682 5.32 -2.57 15.05
N ILE A 683 6.17 -3.54 14.77
CA ILE A 683 7.44 -3.39 14.06
C ILE A 683 7.52 -4.48 12.99
N TYR A 684 8.37 -4.27 11.99
CA TYR A 684 8.73 -5.33 11.05
C TYR A 684 10.23 -5.36 10.84
N TYR A 685 10.74 -6.53 10.43
CA TYR A 685 12.16 -6.76 10.28
C TYR A 685 12.56 -6.68 8.82
N TYR A 686 13.66 -5.99 8.55
CA TYR A 686 14.39 -6.06 7.29
C TYR A 686 15.74 -6.75 7.52
N ILE A 687 15.98 -7.85 6.84
CA ILE A 687 17.19 -8.65 7.00
C ILE A 687 17.80 -8.88 5.63
N THR A 688 19.05 -8.48 5.43
CA THR A 688 19.78 -8.77 4.20
C THR A 688 20.42 -10.14 4.23
N THR A 689 20.50 -10.78 3.06
CA THR A 689 21.16 -12.07 2.87
C THR A 689 22.01 -12.04 1.60
N THR A 690 23.04 -12.83 1.55
CA THR A 690 24.01 -12.89 0.46
C THR A 690 24.07 -14.28 -0.17
N ASN A 691 24.49 -14.36 -1.44
CA ASN A 691 24.62 -15.61 -2.18
C ASN A 691 26.04 -16.21 -2.13
N GLU A 692 26.99 -15.56 -1.46
CA GLU A 692 28.35 -16.08 -1.33
C GLU A 692 28.41 -17.20 -0.29
N ASN A 693 28.92 -18.38 -0.69
CA ASN A 693 29.14 -19.48 0.21
C ASN A 693 30.50 -19.33 0.94
N TYR A 694 30.47 -19.40 2.26
CA TYR A 694 31.67 -19.36 3.09
C TYR A 694 31.45 -20.16 4.39
N PHE A 695 32.55 -20.37 5.11
CA PHE A 695 32.58 -21.14 6.36
C PHE A 695 31.66 -20.47 7.41
N MET A 696 30.79 -21.27 7.99
CA MET A 696 29.91 -20.87 9.08
C MET A 696 30.36 -21.55 10.38
N PRO A 697 30.99 -20.82 11.31
CA PRO A 697 31.45 -21.38 12.57
C PRO A 697 30.30 -21.70 13.52
N ALA A 698 30.65 -22.46 14.58
CA ALA A 698 29.72 -22.62 15.70
C ALA A 698 29.49 -21.28 16.41
N MET A 699 28.30 -21.15 16.97
CA MET A 699 27.91 -19.97 17.74
C MET A 699 28.71 -19.89 19.04
N PRO A 700 29.39 -18.78 19.34
CA PRO A 700 29.99 -18.57 20.65
C PRO A 700 28.96 -18.45 21.75
N ASP A 701 29.33 -18.77 22.99
CA ASP A 701 28.42 -18.68 24.14
C ASP A 701 28.06 -17.24 24.50
N ASN A 702 26.82 -17.04 24.96
CA ASN A 702 26.29 -15.78 25.53
C ASN A 702 26.33 -14.55 24.60
N ILE A 703 26.26 -14.74 23.29
CA ILE A 703 26.33 -13.62 22.32
C ILE A 703 24.94 -13.16 21.81
N GLU A 704 23.85 -13.87 22.13
CA GLU A 704 22.50 -13.60 21.61
C GLU A 704 22.09 -12.15 21.81
N LYS A 705 22.32 -11.63 22.99
CA LYS A 705 22.04 -10.23 23.33
C LYS A 705 22.85 -9.26 22.47
N GLY A 706 24.11 -9.60 22.19
CA GLY A 706 24.99 -8.81 21.31
C GLY A 706 24.47 -8.80 19.88
N ILE A 707 24.09 -9.95 19.35
CA ILE A 707 23.49 -10.10 18.02
C ILE A 707 22.26 -9.20 17.87
N ILE A 708 21.32 -9.27 18.85
CA ILE A 708 20.09 -8.47 18.83
C ILE A 708 20.37 -6.96 19.02
N LYS A 709 21.38 -6.59 19.79
CA LYS A 709 21.79 -5.20 20.03
C LYS A 709 22.63 -4.60 18.89
N GLY A 710 23.05 -5.41 17.92
CA GLY A 710 23.75 -4.98 16.71
C GLY A 710 25.24 -5.21 16.69
N ILE A 711 25.88 -5.64 17.77
CA ILE A 711 27.33 -5.91 17.81
C ILE A 711 27.71 -6.89 18.93
N TYR A 712 28.65 -7.77 18.65
CA TYR A 712 29.34 -8.60 19.67
C TYR A 712 30.78 -8.83 19.28
N LYS A 713 31.63 -9.15 20.30
CA LYS A 713 33.03 -9.50 20.10
C LYS A 713 33.12 -10.95 19.61
N LEU A 714 33.66 -11.14 18.41
CA LEU A 714 33.75 -12.44 17.78
C LEU A 714 35.07 -13.17 18.17
N LYS A 715 36.21 -12.47 18.03
CA LYS A 715 37.52 -13.07 18.19
C LYS A 715 38.57 -12.04 18.59
N THR A 716 39.64 -12.50 19.20
CA THR A 716 40.86 -11.71 19.45
C THR A 716 42.04 -12.42 18.80
N PHE A 717 42.86 -11.68 18.08
CA PHE A 717 44.17 -12.09 17.59
C PHE A 717 45.26 -11.42 18.44
N ASN A 718 46.24 -12.16 18.87
CA ASN A 718 47.30 -11.67 19.77
C ASN A 718 48.33 -10.84 19.01
N GLY A 719 49.00 -9.97 19.73
CA GLY A 719 50.08 -9.10 19.28
C GLY A 719 50.55 -8.23 20.45
N ASN A 720 51.81 -7.75 20.42
CA ASN A 720 52.44 -7.07 21.56
C ASN A 720 52.71 -5.59 21.34
N LYS A 721 52.73 -5.09 20.08
CA LYS A 721 53.11 -3.70 19.76
C LYS A 721 52.06 -2.66 20.10
N CYS A 722 50.84 -2.85 19.56
CA CYS A 722 49.71 -1.95 19.78
C CYS A 722 48.38 -2.67 19.59
N LYS A 723 47.29 -1.96 19.71
CA LYS A 723 45.92 -2.55 19.68
C LYS A 723 45.03 -1.83 18.69
N VAL A 724 44.25 -2.58 17.89
CA VAL A 724 43.27 -2.06 16.97
C VAL A 724 41.96 -2.87 17.08
N GLN A 725 40.83 -2.25 16.81
CA GLN A 725 39.53 -2.87 16.77
C GLN A 725 39.01 -2.87 15.34
N LEU A 726 38.58 -4.02 14.85
CA LEU A 726 38.02 -4.17 13.51
C LEU A 726 36.55 -4.62 13.60
N MET A 727 35.67 -3.94 12.86
CA MET A 727 34.24 -4.19 12.77
C MET A 727 33.90 -4.62 11.35
N GLY A 728 33.06 -5.66 11.19
CA GLY A 728 32.54 -6.07 9.90
C GLY A 728 31.09 -6.50 9.97
N SER A 729 30.33 -6.25 8.90
CA SER A 729 28.97 -6.73 8.74
C SER A 729 28.86 -7.66 7.53
N GLY A 730 27.87 -8.54 7.54
CA GLY A 730 27.57 -9.42 6.43
C GLY A 730 28.79 -10.18 5.91
N SER A 731 28.90 -10.36 4.61
CA SER A 731 29.99 -11.11 3.98
C SER A 731 31.39 -10.49 4.16
N ILE A 732 31.48 -9.19 4.45
CA ILE A 732 32.76 -8.49 4.62
C ILE A 732 33.45 -8.85 5.94
N LEU A 733 32.73 -9.40 6.91
CA LEU A 733 33.31 -9.89 8.15
C LEU A 733 34.46 -10.88 7.91
N LYS A 734 34.42 -11.70 6.85
CA LYS A 734 35.51 -12.60 6.49
C LYS A 734 36.77 -11.86 6.01
N GLU A 735 36.66 -10.72 5.33
CA GLU A 735 37.80 -9.88 4.96
C GLU A 735 38.41 -9.20 6.20
N ILE A 736 37.57 -8.80 7.16
CA ILE A 736 37.98 -8.32 8.49
C ILE A 736 38.82 -9.37 9.22
N ILE A 737 38.36 -10.63 9.26
CA ILE A 737 39.07 -11.74 9.93
C ILE A 737 40.42 -11.99 9.26
N LYS A 738 40.49 -11.98 7.92
CA LYS A 738 41.77 -12.12 7.19
C LYS A 738 42.72 -10.98 7.47
N ALA A 739 42.23 -9.73 7.51
CA ALA A 739 43.02 -8.55 7.84
C ALA A 739 43.55 -8.61 9.28
N ALA A 740 42.70 -9.03 10.24
CA ALA A 740 43.11 -9.23 11.63
C ALA A 740 44.24 -10.26 11.79
N LYS A 741 44.17 -11.35 11.03
CA LYS A 741 45.25 -12.36 11.02
C LYS A 741 46.56 -11.78 10.46
N ILE A 742 46.49 -10.99 9.38
CA ILE A 742 47.67 -10.32 8.81
C ILE A 742 48.26 -9.34 9.83
N LEU A 743 47.46 -8.49 10.46
CA LEU A 743 47.90 -7.51 11.47
C LEU A 743 48.60 -8.20 12.68
N SER A 744 48.05 -9.32 13.14
CA SER A 744 48.64 -10.10 14.22
C SER A 744 49.94 -10.77 13.82
N VAL A 745 49.99 -11.50 12.69
CA VAL A 745 51.11 -12.35 12.32
C VAL A 745 52.27 -11.54 11.71
N GLU A 746 51.99 -10.56 10.86
CA GLU A 746 53.03 -9.82 10.11
C GLU A 746 53.45 -8.51 10.80
N PHE A 747 52.61 -7.92 11.62
CA PHE A 747 52.88 -6.63 12.25
C PHE A 747 52.94 -6.68 13.79
N ASP A 748 52.60 -7.82 14.39
CA ASP A 748 52.56 -8.04 15.85
C ASP A 748 51.58 -7.09 16.56
N ILE A 749 50.43 -6.81 15.88
CA ILE A 749 49.37 -5.92 16.37
C ILE A 749 48.22 -6.72 16.96
N LYS A 750 47.87 -6.47 18.23
CA LYS A 750 46.73 -7.08 18.90
C LYS A 750 45.42 -6.59 18.27
N THR A 751 44.61 -7.48 17.70
CA THR A 751 43.41 -7.11 16.95
C THR A 751 42.17 -7.74 17.57
N TYR A 752 41.22 -6.89 17.94
CA TYR A 752 39.89 -7.31 18.36
C TYR A 752 38.95 -7.29 17.17
N VAL A 753 38.27 -8.38 16.91
CA VAL A 753 37.29 -8.51 15.81
C VAL A 753 35.86 -8.53 16.35
N TYR A 754 35.01 -7.69 15.79
CA TYR A 754 33.61 -7.61 16.12
C TYR A 754 32.75 -7.92 14.89
N SER A 755 31.71 -8.74 15.08
CA SER A 755 30.61 -8.87 14.12
C SER A 755 29.58 -7.82 14.43
N VAL A 756 29.25 -6.99 13.44
CA VAL A 756 28.20 -5.96 13.53
C VAL A 756 27.01 -6.45 12.74
N THR A 757 25.96 -6.82 13.43
CA THR A 757 24.71 -7.29 12.81
C THR A 757 23.76 -6.15 12.44
N SER A 758 23.92 -4.94 13.07
CA SER A 758 23.10 -3.78 12.74
C SER A 758 23.76 -2.46 13.17
N PHE A 759 24.28 -1.71 12.22
CA PHE A 759 24.70 -0.33 12.48
C PHE A 759 23.52 0.59 12.81
N THR A 760 22.35 0.34 12.22
CA THR A 760 21.13 1.13 12.46
C THR A 760 20.67 1.03 13.91
N GLU A 761 20.56 -0.17 14.48
CA GLU A 761 20.09 -0.34 15.87
C GLU A 761 21.12 0.20 16.88
N LEU A 762 22.41 0.13 16.55
CA LEU A 762 23.45 0.76 17.36
C LEU A 762 23.34 2.28 17.36
N ALA A 763 23.11 2.90 16.20
CA ALA A 763 22.90 4.34 16.07
C ALA A 763 21.65 4.81 16.82
N ARG A 764 20.52 4.10 16.66
CA ARG A 764 19.27 4.38 17.38
C ARG A 764 19.47 4.32 18.90
N ASN A 765 20.16 3.29 19.38
CA ASN A 765 20.48 3.16 20.80
C ASN A 765 21.36 4.32 21.32
N GLY A 766 22.32 4.76 20.52
CA GLY A 766 23.16 5.92 20.84
C GLY A 766 22.35 7.21 20.91
N GLN A 767 21.49 7.47 19.90
CA GLN A 767 20.59 8.62 19.84
C GLN A 767 19.60 8.66 21.03
N ASP A 768 19.07 7.50 21.42
CA ASP A 768 18.18 7.39 22.59
C ASP A 768 18.92 7.75 23.90
N CYS A 769 20.16 7.32 24.03
CA CYS A 769 21.01 7.69 25.18
C CYS A 769 21.30 9.18 25.20
N ASP A 770 21.69 9.77 24.06
CA ASP A 770 21.95 11.21 23.93
C ASP A 770 20.72 12.04 24.27
N ARG A 771 19.59 11.72 23.69
CA ARG A 771 18.34 12.42 23.99
C ARG A 771 17.98 12.32 25.47
N TRP A 772 18.09 11.13 26.06
CA TRP A 772 17.80 10.96 27.48
C TRP A 772 18.75 11.81 28.35
N ASN A 773 20.04 11.80 28.05
CA ASN A 773 21.05 12.56 28.77
C ASN A 773 20.82 14.07 28.65
N LEU A 774 20.47 14.57 27.44
CA LEU A 774 20.11 15.97 27.20
C LEU A 774 18.96 16.44 28.09
N LEU A 775 17.93 15.58 28.25
CA LEU A 775 16.71 15.94 28.99
C LEU A 775 16.81 15.66 30.49
N HIS A 776 17.89 15.01 30.97
CA HIS A 776 18.09 14.66 32.37
C HIS A 776 19.51 14.99 32.84
N PRO A 777 19.94 16.27 32.78
CA PRO A 777 21.33 16.66 33.09
C PRO A 777 21.74 16.37 34.53
N ASN A 778 20.77 16.26 35.43
CA ASN A 778 20.98 15.99 36.88
C ASN A 778 20.99 14.48 37.23
N LYS A 779 20.84 13.58 36.24
CA LYS A 779 20.86 12.13 36.42
C LYS A 779 22.16 11.52 35.89
N LYS A 780 22.54 10.32 36.41
CA LYS A 780 23.67 9.57 35.87
C LYS A 780 23.46 9.31 34.37
N PRO A 781 24.40 9.72 33.49
CA PRO A 781 24.27 9.57 32.05
C PRO A 781 24.11 8.10 31.65
N LYS A 782 23.17 7.87 30.72
CA LYS A 782 23.06 6.57 30.06
C LYS A 782 24.18 6.44 29.04
N LYS A 783 24.84 5.27 29.01
CA LYS A 783 25.93 4.98 28.08
C LYS A 783 25.36 4.12 26.93
N PRO A 784 25.65 4.48 25.67
CA PRO A 784 25.34 3.65 24.50
C PRO A 784 25.89 2.23 24.65
N PHE A 785 25.23 1.25 24.03
CA PHE A 785 25.68 -0.15 24.09
C PHE A 785 27.11 -0.32 23.54
N LEU A 786 27.45 0.41 22.50
CA LEU A 786 28.81 0.45 21.91
C LEU A 786 29.89 0.75 22.94
N THR A 787 29.70 1.74 23.82
CA THR A 787 30.71 2.12 24.84
C THR A 787 30.90 1.06 25.91
N LYS A 788 30.01 0.05 25.99
CA LYS A 788 30.16 -1.08 26.93
C LYS A 788 30.96 -2.25 26.33
N ILE A 789 30.98 -2.33 25.00
CA ILE A 789 31.58 -3.43 24.23
C ILE A 789 32.96 -3.04 23.72
N LEU A 790 33.16 -1.80 23.29
CA LEU A 790 34.38 -1.28 22.70
C LEU A 790 35.30 -0.67 23.77
N ASN A 791 36.59 -0.64 23.51
CA ASN A 791 37.59 0.09 24.29
C ASN A 791 38.11 1.32 23.51
N ASN A 792 39.06 2.06 24.04
CA ASN A 792 39.58 3.32 23.44
C ASN A 792 40.61 3.11 22.32
N ALA A 793 40.96 1.84 21.94
CA ALA A 793 41.85 1.59 20.83
C ALA A 793 41.26 2.07 19.48
N PRO A 794 42.08 2.45 18.50
CA PRO A 794 41.62 2.85 17.16
C PRO A 794 40.69 1.82 16.52
N ILE A 795 39.75 2.27 15.71
CA ILE A 795 38.71 1.43 15.13
C ILE A 795 38.68 1.57 13.61
N VAL A 796 38.54 0.43 12.92
CA VAL A 796 38.18 0.40 11.49
C VAL A 796 36.89 -0.41 11.34
N ALA A 797 35.92 0.13 10.65
CA ALA A 797 34.70 -0.56 10.21
C ALA A 797 34.71 -0.78 8.70
N SER A 798 34.26 -1.94 8.24
CA SER A 798 34.10 -2.22 6.81
C SER A 798 32.77 -2.94 6.55
N THR A 799 32.08 -2.52 5.49
CA THR A 799 30.78 -3.01 5.08
C THR A 799 30.66 -3.10 3.57
N ASP A 800 29.75 -3.94 3.06
CA ASP A 800 29.46 -4.06 1.63
C ASP A 800 28.44 -3.02 1.12
N TYR A 801 28.13 -2.07 1.96
CA TYR A 801 27.23 -0.94 1.69
C TYR A 801 28.00 0.39 1.68
N MET A 802 27.34 1.48 1.32
CA MET A 802 27.93 2.83 1.38
C MET A 802 28.49 3.12 2.77
N LYS A 803 29.59 3.89 2.84
CA LYS A 803 30.25 4.26 4.10
C LYS A 803 29.29 4.86 5.13
N ILE A 804 28.31 5.64 4.68
CA ILE A 804 27.32 6.28 5.55
C ILE A 804 26.56 5.28 6.43
N TYR A 805 26.39 4.01 5.99
CA TYR A 805 25.74 2.98 6.77
C TYR A 805 26.48 2.67 8.07
N ALA A 806 27.81 2.64 8.07
CA ALA A 806 28.61 2.44 9.28
C ALA A 806 28.97 3.78 9.97
N GLU A 807 29.07 4.90 9.22
CA GLU A 807 29.39 6.23 9.75
C GLU A 807 28.37 6.73 10.78
N GLN A 808 27.13 6.29 10.72
CA GLN A 808 26.05 6.72 11.63
C GLN A 808 26.36 6.43 13.12
N ILE A 809 27.29 5.52 13.43
CA ILE A 809 27.69 5.22 14.81
C ILE A 809 28.86 6.07 15.32
N ARG A 810 29.52 6.88 14.47
CA ARG A 810 30.77 7.61 14.78
C ARG A 810 30.69 8.39 16.11
N LYS A 811 29.59 9.08 16.36
CA LYS A 811 29.40 9.89 17.59
C LYS A 811 29.43 9.04 18.88
N PHE A 812 29.11 7.76 18.80
CA PHE A 812 28.84 6.89 19.94
C PHE A 812 29.99 5.93 20.26
N ILE A 813 31.08 5.96 19.49
CA ILE A 813 32.25 5.14 19.73
C ILE A 813 33.19 5.80 20.75
N PRO A 814 33.88 5.00 21.60
CA PRO A 814 34.76 5.56 22.64
C PRO A 814 36.13 6.00 22.11
N SER A 815 36.54 5.56 20.93
CA SER A 815 37.82 5.86 20.33
C SER A 815 37.83 7.23 19.65
N LYS A 816 39.00 7.92 19.68
CA LYS A 816 39.21 9.16 18.91
C LYS A 816 39.41 8.90 17.43
N GLU A 817 40.01 7.76 17.08
CA GLU A 817 40.28 7.37 15.70
C GLU A 817 39.31 6.30 15.22
N PHE A 818 38.51 6.65 14.25
CA PHE A 818 37.52 5.80 13.58
C PHE A 818 37.57 5.99 12.08
N HIS A 819 37.77 4.91 11.33
CA HIS A 819 37.78 4.95 9.86
C HIS A 819 36.79 3.93 9.29
N VAL A 820 36.06 4.30 8.25
CA VAL A 820 35.06 3.47 7.60
C VAL A 820 35.45 3.19 6.15
N LEU A 821 35.42 1.93 5.79
CA LEU A 821 35.49 1.43 4.41
C LEU A 821 34.11 0.96 3.97
N GLY A 822 33.72 1.33 2.77
CA GLY A 822 32.41 0.99 2.19
C GLY A 822 32.40 1.16 0.69
N THR A 823 31.27 0.84 0.07
CA THR A 823 31.11 0.74 -1.39
C THR A 823 30.37 1.93 -1.97
N ASP A 824 30.90 3.14 -1.82
CA ASP A 824 30.35 4.34 -2.46
C ASP A 824 30.56 4.26 -3.98
N GLY A 825 29.55 4.65 -4.76
CA GLY A 825 29.55 4.62 -6.22
C GLY A 825 28.51 3.63 -6.79
N PHE A 826 28.51 3.45 -8.08
CA PHE A 826 27.65 2.49 -8.77
C PHE A 826 28.21 1.06 -8.71
N GLY A 827 27.34 0.04 -8.81
CA GLY A 827 27.74 -1.34 -8.96
C GLY A 827 28.42 -1.62 -10.33
N LEU A 828 29.27 -2.66 -10.37
CA LEU A 828 30.03 -3.05 -11.55
C LEU A 828 30.02 -4.58 -11.72
N SER A 829 29.95 -5.05 -12.96
CA SER A 829 30.05 -6.48 -13.24
C SER A 829 31.49 -6.95 -13.22
N ASP A 830 31.88 -7.70 -12.16
CA ASP A 830 33.19 -8.36 -12.06
C ASP A 830 33.15 -9.49 -11.00
N SER A 831 34.25 -10.14 -10.78
CA SER A 831 34.45 -11.09 -9.67
C SER A 831 34.44 -10.35 -8.33
N ARG A 832 34.02 -11.05 -7.25
CA ARG A 832 34.04 -10.50 -5.88
C ARG A 832 35.40 -9.96 -5.47
N LYS A 833 36.50 -10.64 -5.92
CA LYS A 833 37.88 -10.21 -5.64
C LYS A 833 38.17 -8.84 -6.28
N ASN A 834 37.80 -8.65 -7.53
CA ASN A 834 38.05 -7.42 -8.26
C ASN A 834 37.14 -6.28 -7.75
N LEU A 835 35.86 -6.58 -7.49
CA LEU A 835 34.91 -5.60 -6.91
C LEU A 835 35.39 -5.11 -5.53
N ARG A 836 35.81 -6.01 -4.63
CA ARG A 836 36.36 -5.63 -3.31
C ARG A 836 37.64 -4.84 -3.40
N ASN A 837 38.48 -5.12 -4.38
CA ASN A 837 39.68 -4.33 -4.69
C ASN A 837 39.27 -2.95 -5.27
N HIS A 838 38.31 -2.93 -6.18
CA HIS A 838 37.79 -1.67 -6.76
C HIS A 838 37.23 -0.74 -5.66
N PHE A 839 36.36 -1.23 -4.81
CA PHE A 839 35.73 -0.47 -3.72
C PHE A 839 36.60 -0.33 -2.46
N GLU A 840 37.82 -0.85 -2.47
CA GLU A 840 38.79 -0.68 -1.37
C GLU A 840 38.34 -1.27 -0.02
N ILE A 841 37.67 -2.42 -0.06
CA ILE A 841 37.11 -3.09 1.12
C ILE A 841 37.65 -4.51 1.34
N ASP A 842 38.68 -4.95 0.55
CA ASP A 842 39.33 -6.21 0.78
C ASP A 842 40.33 -6.14 1.98
N LYS A 843 40.79 -7.31 2.41
CA LYS A 843 41.74 -7.45 3.53
C LYS A 843 42.94 -6.51 3.47
N ARG A 844 43.46 -6.15 2.27
CA ARG A 844 44.65 -5.29 2.09
C ARG A 844 44.35 -3.85 2.48
N TYR A 845 43.25 -3.32 1.97
CA TYR A 845 42.76 -1.96 2.32
C TYR A 845 42.35 -1.86 3.79
N ILE A 846 41.75 -2.93 4.36
CA ILE A 846 41.44 -2.99 5.81
C ILE A 846 42.70 -2.91 6.63
N VAL A 847 43.79 -3.61 6.23
CA VAL A 847 45.11 -3.51 6.91
C VAL A 847 45.68 -2.10 6.79
N ILE A 848 45.63 -1.47 5.59
CA ILE A 848 46.12 -0.11 5.38
C ILE A 848 45.33 0.88 6.25
N ALA A 849 44.00 0.74 6.28
CA ALA A 849 43.14 1.59 7.13
C ALA A 849 43.48 1.42 8.62
N ALA A 850 43.75 0.17 9.06
CA ALA A 850 44.14 -0.13 10.44
C ALA A 850 45.47 0.53 10.79
N LEU A 851 46.47 0.41 9.93
CA LEU A 851 47.75 1.07 10.10
C LEU A 851 47.61 2.60 10.09
N ASN A 852 46.76 3.15 9.24
CA ASN A 852 46.52 4.59 9.18
C ASN A 852 45.88 5.14 10.47
N VAL A 853 44.88 4.48 11.07
CA VAL A 853 44.30 4.92 12.34
C VAL A 853 45.31 4.78 13.50
N LEU A 854 46.20 3.76 13.47
CA LEU A 854 47.30 3.62 14.44
C LEU A 854 48.33 4.72 14.26
N TYR A 855 48.69 5.12 13.04
CA TYR A 855 49.55 6.24 12.76
C TYR A 855 48.95 7.56 13.29
N LYS A 856 47.71 7.82 13.02
CA LYS A 856 47.01 9.01 13.56
C LYS A 856 46.96 9.02 15.08
N ASN A 857 46.88 7.82 15.70
CA ASN A 857 46.94 7.64 17.14
C ASN A 857 48.38 7.71 17.70
N ARG A 858 49.39 7.88 16.83
CA ARG A 858 50.85 7.91 17.13
C ARG A 858 51.43 6.61 17.67
N ASP A 859 50.81 5.48 17.36
CA ASP A 859 51.30 4.14 17.75
C ASP A 859 52.37 3.62 16.79
N ILE A 860 52.45 4.09 15.54
CA ILE A 860 53.36 3.65 14.48
C ILE A 860 53.77 4.82 13.59
N ASN A 861 54.86 4.64 12.79
CA ASN A 861 55.34 5.62 11.82
C ASN A 861 54.70 5.42 10.43
N SER A 862 54.63 6.50 9.63
CA SER A 862 54.09 6.50 8.24
C SER A 862 54.87 5.57 7.30
N ASP A 863 56.17 5.38 7.50
CA ASP A 863 57.00 4.50 6.67
C ASP A 863 56.48 3.06 6.62
N LEU A 864 55.90 2.58 7.74
CA LEU A 864 55.30 1.26 7.76
C LEU A 864 54.11 1.15 6.81
N ILE A 865 53.30 2.21 6.71
CA ILE A 865 52.15 2.28 5.79
C ILE A 865 52.62 2.28 4.34
N LEU A 866 53.62 3.13 3.99
CA LEU A 866 54.19 3.20 2.63
C LEU A 866 54.77 1.88 2.18
N LYS A 867 55.55 1.23 3.06
CA LYS A 867 56.12 -0.13 2.79
C LYS A 867 54.98 -1.14 2.58
N THR A 868 53.89 -1.06 3.32
CA THR A 868 52.78 -1.99 3.22
C THR A 868 51.97 -1.76 1.94
N ILE A 869 51.73 -0.51 1.51
CA ILE A 869 51.09 -0.15 0.24
C ILE A 869 51.88 -0.76 -0.91
N LYS A 870 53.21 -0.59 -0.92
CA LYS A 870 54.12 -1.17 -1.93
C LYS A 870 54.06 -2.70 -1.88
N LYS A 871 54.15 -3.33 -0.71
CA LYS A 871 54.05 -4.79 -0.49
C LYS A 871 52.77 -5.39 -1.06
N PHE A 872 51.64 -4.72 -0.88
CA PHE A 872 50.33 -5.18 -1.35
C PHE A 872 50.04 -4.83 -2.82
N GLY A 873 50.95 -4.11 -3.50
CA GLY A 873 50.75 -3.68 -4.89
C GLY A 873 49.54 -2.75 -5.09
N ILE A 874 49.30 -1.92 -4.11
CA ILE A 874 48.17 -0.96 -4.17
C ILE A 874 48.62 0.28 -4.96
N ASN A 875 47.84 0.65 -6.00
CA ASN A 875 48.05 1.88 -6.72
C ASN A 875 47.44 3.05 -5.94
N SER A 876 48.27 3.94 -5.41
CA SER A 876 47.88 5.12 -4.66
C SER A 876 47.19 6.18 -5.52
N GLU A 877 47.43 6.17 -6.84
CA GLU A 877 46.87 7.11 -7.83
C GLU A 877 45.60 6.55 -8.50
N LYS A 878 45.04 5.50 -7.99
CA LYS A 878 43.78 4.93 -8.44
C LYS A 878 42.62 5.96 -8.28
N ASN A 879 41.76 6.05 -9.27
CA ASN A 879 40.59 6.89 -9.21
C ASN A 879 39.66 6.49 -8.03
N ASN A 880 38.99 7.48 -7.46
CA ASN A 880 38.00 7.24 -6.41
C ASN A 880 36.85 6.39 -6.98
N PRO A 881 36.52 5.25 -6.36
CA PRO A 881 35.45 4.38 -6.85
C PRO A 881 34.06 5.05 -6.98
N ARG A 882 33.85 6.19 -6.32
CA ARG A 882 32.64 6.98 -6.43
C ARG A 882 32.52 7.72 -7.77
N LEU A 883 33.62 8.04 -8.39
CA LEU A 883 33.69 8.76 -9.67
C LEU A 883 33.70 7.78 -10.84
#